data_ade37e0881be4766ae8400ccae4c6eb1
#
_entry.id   ade37e0881be4766ae8400ccae4c6eb1
#
_cell.length_a   1.000
_cell.length_b   1.000
_cell.length_c   1.000
_cell.angle_alpha   90.00
_cell.angle_beta   90.00
_cell.angle_gamma   90.00
#
_symmetry.space_group_name_H-M   'P 1'
#
loop_
_entity.id
_entity.type
_entity.pdbx_description
1 polymer ?
#
loop_
_entity_poly.entity_id
_entity_poly.type
_entity_poly.pdbx_seq_one_letter_code
_entity_poly.pdbx_strand_id
1 'polypeptide(L)'
;MKNIKRLSWLFAAIMFVVTPINVIAQETSSAIAGTIVDSDGNPVSDATVVVKHGPTGATKTLATNSKGNYQARGLRVGGPYTVTISKADFGEVSETDLYIRLGEVRDLDATIVSDSVSLDTIQVVGVAQSAIFNADSMGSGISIDRETLENAPTISRNVQDFLRIDSRINIRDFGEGISVSGVNNRFNSFTIDGAGVGDPFGLEASGFAGLGQPFNIDTIEELNVQLSPYDVTKSNFTGASINAVTKSGTNEFHGSFNAQYGDEDFTRDLNEFTNEIYSVTLGGPIIKDKLFFFLGYEDSSRTSIANETPITNAQLQEVADIARDVYGIDAGTPVSEDIENQDTKENLTIKLDWNINENHRASFRYTTNEDERDALADIGRSSSALSSHLYTNNFQNDTFALNIFSDWSPNFSTEIRFSGSDFDKVPTNLSNLPEVRINDVGGSRNDIYFGREEFRHANELNTEDRTFYIEGNYFIGNHTIKAGVDIQEHDIFNLFVNASLGVYEFDGIEDFRNGIVEEYRLRVGTDPSNPLPAANWSWTNNGLFIQDNWMVNERLTVQYGLRWDKPDVDNNPTFNQEFTDAFGQRNDSVIDSGVLQPRFGFNYDMSDELNMQIRGGIGIFSGGSPAVWLSNPFTNPGGNINEFEITDGSVAFNPDGANQQIPAGGDPVQSVDLLDPDFKLPTVLKSNIAIDMELPWYGLEGGFEYEYTKQRDGIFYQHLNLGDPTGTLPDGRNSYYGDPLTLSGGSEFNRNRDFGDVLLLTNTSKGDVKRATIYLQKRTEHFFVKGSYTNTSSSEVSTGTSSRAISNWNNRPTVNPNDQETGVSAYQIENAFTFLMNYNNNFFGDTMTNIGLVWISQDGEPLSYNYSNDVNGDGIRDNDLFYVPNVGEYVLSNPEDATAFENFLANSGLDAYRGRIAPRNAFKAPRLNLWDLKIRQELPSFGFGRASLFLTIRNLGNLLNSDWGTVYTGSFDGVNIADLDGFDDQGRYIIDFRADEEVNDNLSRRFVSSQWQAQVGFRFEW
;
A
#
# COMPACT_ATOMS: atom_id res chain seq x y z
N MET A 1 -28.96 -15.25 13.99
CA MET A 1 -29.71 -14.01 14.18
C MET A 1 -28.93 -12.74 13.73
N LYS A 2 -27.61 -12.79 13.52
CA LYS A 2 -26.81 -11.69 12.93
C LYS A 2 -27.20 -11.40 11.46
N ASN A 3 -27.50 -12.42 10.66
CA ASN A 3 -27.81 -12.28 9.23
C ASN A 3 -29.17 -11.63 8.90
N ILE A 4 -30.12 -11.59 9.86
CA ILE A 4 -31.43 -10.93 9.66
C ILE A 4 -31.30 -9.40 9.87
N LYS A 5 -30.37 -8.94 10.72
CA LYS A 5 -30.09 -7.50 10.87
C LYS A 5 -29.40 -6.92 9.64
N ARG A 6 -28.55 -7.70 8.96
CA ARG A 6 -27.87 -7.29 7.71
C ARG A 6 -28.85 -7.05 6.55
N LEU A 7 -29.93 -7.86 6.43
CA LEU A 7 -30.95 -7.67 5.38
C LEU A 7 -31.84 -6.43 5.64
N SER A 8 -32.06 -6.03 6.88
CA SER A 8 -32.86 -4.85 7.21
C SER A 8 -32.15 -3.52 6.89
N TRP A 9 -30.83 -3.49 6.84
CA TRP A 9 -30.04 -2.32 6.41
C TRP A 9 -30.11 -2.14 4.89
N LEU A 10 -30.16 -3.23 4.12
CA LEU A 10 -30.35 -3.17 2.67
C LEU A 10 -31.71 -2.53 2.30
N PHE A 11 -32.76 -2.78 3.08
CA PHE A 11 -34.08 -2.18 2.89
C PHE A 11 -34.16 -0.73 3.41
N ALA A 12 -33.38 -0.38 4.46
CA ALA A 12 -33.32 0.99 4.99
C ALA A 12 -32.58 1.94 4.04
N ALA A 13 -31.54 1.47 3.34
CA ALA A 13 -30.82 2.25 2.33
C ALA A 13 -31.70 2.64 1.13
N ILE A 14 -32.74 1.87 0.83
CA ILE A 14 -33.71 2.17 -0.25
C ILE A 14 -34.74 3.25 0.17
N MET A 15 -34.98 3.48 1.46
CA MET A 15 -35.97 4.43 1.96
C MET A 15 -35.43 5.82 2.31
N PHE A 16 -34.11 6.08 2.26
CA PHE A 16 -33.51 7.37 2.65
C PHE A 16 -33.38 8.39 1.49
N VAL A 17 -34.21 8.33 0.46
CA VAL A 17 -34.12 9.19 -0.75
C VAL A 17 -34.99 10.45 -0.63
N VAL A 18 -35.23 11.05 0.52
CA VAL A 18 -35.93 12.35 0.58
C VAL A 18 -35.46 13.22 1.74
N THR A 19 -34.22 13.69 1.69
CA THR A 19 -33.82 14.97 2.27
C THR A 19 -32.71 15.58 1.41
N PRO A 20 -32.73 16.86 1.07
CA PRO A 20 -31.66 17.46 0.28
C PRO A 20 -30.45 17.70 1.18
N ILE A 21 -29.53 16.74 1.22
CA ILE A 21 -28.22 16.87 1.82
C ILE A 21 -27.24 17.00 0.65
N ASN A 22 -26.34 17.98 0.67
CA ASN A 22 -25.35 18.27 -0.37
C ASN A 22 -24.18 17.29 -0.28
N VAL A 23 -23.78 16.67 -1.40
CA VAL A 23 -22.93 15.46 -1.37
C VAL A 23 -22.00 15.27 -2.58
N ILE A 24 -21.01 14.45 -2.55
CA ILE A 24 -19.70 14.64 -3.19
C ILE A 24 -18.87 13.42 -3.67
N ALA A 25 -18.05 13.33 -4.80
CA ALA A 25 -17.35 12.14 -5.36
C ALA A 25 -15.96 12.25 -6.02
N GLN A 26 -15.19 11.10 -6.16
CA GLN A 26 -14.04 10.86 -7.04
C GLN A 26 -14.49 10.31 -8.40
N GLU A 27 -13.66 10.45 -9.49
CA GLU A 27 -14.03 10.02 -10.84
C GLU A 27 -14.26 8.51 -10.96
N THR A 28 -15.43 8.12 -11.44
CA THR A 28 -15.84 6.75 -11.74
C THR A 28 -16.41 6.63 -13.16
N SER A 29 -16.21 7.66 -13.97
CA SER A 29 -16.75 7.79 -15.30
C SER A 29 -15.75 8.42 -16.25
N SER A 30 -16.13 8.50 -17.52
CA SER A 30 -15.36 9.07 -18.63
C SER A 30 -16.24 10.01 -19.43
N ALA A 31 -15.65 10.67 -20.42
CA ALA A 31 -16.36 11.58 -21.31
C ALA A 31 -15.90 11.42 -22.77
N ILE A 32 -16.75 11.88 -23.72
CA ILE A 32 -16.40 12.14 -25.11
C ILE A 32 -16.72 13.61 -25.39
N ALA A 33 -15.76 14.33 -25.90
CA ALA A 33 -15.90 15.73 -26.26
C ALA A 33 -15.34 15.97 -27.67
N GLY A 34 -15.62 17.10 -28.29
CA GLY A 34 -15.00 17.47 -29.56
C GLY A 34 -15.67 18.69 -30.19
N THR A 35 -15.12 19.10 -31.35
CA THR A 35 -15.57 20.24 -32.15
C THR A 35 -16.09 19.76 -33.50
N ILE A 36 -17.25 20.24 -33.91
CA ILE A 36 -17.84 19.94 -35.22
C ILE A 36 -17.67 21.17 -36.10
N VAL A 37 -17.02 20.96 -37.24
CA VAL A 37 -16.80 22.00 -38.27
C VAL A 37 -17.42 21.58 -39.62
N ASP A 38 -17.67 22.56 -40.49
CA ASP A 38 -18.03 22.31 -41.88
C ASP A 38 -16.78 22.11 -42.76
N SER A 39 -16.95 21.84 -44.07
CA SER A 39 -15.85 21.66 -45.02
C SER A 39 -14.94 22.88 -45.19
N ASP A 40 -15.38 24.06 -44.78
CA ASP A 40 -14.62 25.31 -44.84
C ASP A 40 -13.93 25.64 -43.50
N GLY A 41 -14.06 24.74 -42.48
CA GLY A 41 -13.48 24.89 -41.14
C GLY A 41 -14.32 25.79 -40.20
N ASN A 42 -15.55 26.17 -40.55
CA ASN A 42 -16.40 27.00 -39.70
C ASN A 42 -17.11 26.10 -38.65
N PRO A 43 -17.23 26.54 -37.38
CA PRO A 43 -17.95 25.78 -36.35
C PRO A 43 -19.43 25.60 -36.70
N VAL A 44 -19.93 24.37 -36.48
CA VAL A 44 -21.32 24.02 -36.73
C VAL A 44 -22.06 23.97 -35.40
N SER A 45 -22.89 25.00 -35.13
CA SER A 45 -23.80 25.05 -33.96
C SER A 45 -25.03 24.17 -34.15
N ASP A 46 -25.65 23.73 -33.08
CA ASP A 46 -26.90 22.97 -33.09
C ASP A 46 -26.86 21.66 -33.96
N ALA A 47 -25.69 21.08 -34.15
CA ALA A 47 -25.55 19.72 -34.67
C ALA A 47 -25.94 18.73 -33.59
N THR A 48 -26.73 17.73 -33.95
CA THR A 48 -27.13 16.64 -33.04
C THR A 48 -26.00 15.63 -32.95
N VAL A 49 -25.52 15.36 -31.75
CA VAL A 49 -24.50 14.35 -31.43
C VAL A 49 -25.18 13.27 -30.56
N VAL A 50 -25.19 12.03 -31.05
CA VAL A 50 -25.74 10.88 -30.35
C VAL A 50 -24.61 9.95 -29.97
N VAL A 51 -24.38 9.78 -28.68
CA VAL A 51 -23.38 8.86 -28.11
C VAL A 51 -24.11 7.64 -27.58
N LYS A 52 -23.86 6.47 -28.16
CA LYS A 52 -24.49 5.20 -27.79
C LYS A 52 -23.49 4.19 -27.30
N HIS A 53 -23.68 3.67 -26.10
CA HIS A 53 -22.93 2.54 -25.56
C HIS A 53 -23.54 1.23 -26.06
N GLY A 54 -22.82 0.50 -26.92
CA GLY A 54 -23.30 -0.71 -27.57
C GLY A 54 -23.80 -1.77 -26.59
N PRO A 55 -22.99 -2.20 -25.60
CA PRO A 55 -23.34 -3.30 -24.69
C PRO A 55 -24.60 -3.06 -23.85
N THR A 56 -24.88 -1.83 -23.42
CA THR A 56 -26.06 -1.53 -22.56
C THR A 56 -27.17 -0.81 -23.30
N GLY A 57 -26.97 -0.43 -24.58
CA GLY A 57 -27.94 0.37 -25.33
C GLY A 57 -28.13 1.80 -24.80
N ALA A 58 -27.38 2.21 -23.77
CA ALA A 58 -27.46 3.56 -23.20
C ALA A 58 -27.13 4.61 -24.27
N THR A 59 -28.00 5.59 -24.42
CA THR A 59 -27.85 6.64 -25.45
C THR A 59 -27.89 8.00 -24.78
N LYS A 60 -27.01 8.91 -25.23
CA LYS A 60 -26.96 10.30 -24.79
C LYS A 60 -27.02 11.20 -26.01
N THR A 61 -27.99 12.11 -26.05
CA THR A 61 -28.22 13.03 -27.18
C THR A 61 -27.86 14.45 -26.76
N LEU A 62 -26.99 15.09 -27.52
CA LEU A 62 -26.44 16.41 -27.25
C LEU A 62 -26.58 17.30 -28.49
N ALA A 63 -26.48 18.63 -28.29
CA ALA A 63 -26.36 19.59 -29.38
C ALA A 63 -25.04 20.37 -29.24
N THR A 64 -24.38 20.67 -30.37
CA THR A 64 -23.18 21.51 -30.35
C THR A 64 -23.55 22.95 -30.01
N ASN A 65 -22.65 23.63 -29.29
CA ASN A 65 -22.81 25.03 -28.95
C ASN A 65 -22.51 25.98 -30.16
N SER A 66 -22.53 27.29 -29.91
CA SER A 66 -22.23 28.30 -30.98
C SER A 66 -20.80 28.25 -31.52
N LYS A 67 -19.90 27.50 -30.87
CA LYS A 67 -18.51 27.27 -31.34
C LYS A 67 -18.31 25.87 -31.94
N GLY A 68 -19.40 25.09 -32.12
CA GLY A 68 -19.34 23.73 -32.61
C GLY A 68 -18.96 22.68 -31.56
N ASN A 69 -18.71 23.05 -30.30
CA ASN A 69 -18.25 22.14 -29.27
C ASN A 69 -19.41 21.37 -28.64
N TYR A 70 -19.15 20.09 -28.32
CA TYR A 70 -20.02 19.21 -27.53
C TYR A 70 -19.23 18.45 -26.48
N GLN A 71 -19.90 17.96 -25.43
CA GLN A 71 -19.28 17.08 -24.44
C GLN A 71 -20.31 16.15 -23.79
N ALA A 72 -20.14 14.86 -23.96
CA ALA A 72 -20.89 13.79 -23.30
C ALA A 72 -20.12 13.32 -22.06
N ARG A 73 -20.59 13.56 -20.87
CA ARG A 73 -19.97 13.20 -19.59
C ARG A 73 -20.73 12.08 -18.89
N GLY A 74 -20.13 11.56 -17.79
CA GLY A 74 -20.70 10.50 -16.99
C GLY A 74 -20.89 9.22 -17.78
N LEU A 75 -20.05 8.97 -18.78
CA LEU A 75 -20.06 7.74 -19.58
C LEU A 75 -19.41 6.59 -18.79
N ARG A 76 -19.83 5.35 -19.08
CA ARG A 76 -19.19 4.15 -18.55
C ARG A 76 -17.79 3.99 -19.13
N VAL A 77 -16.86 3.50 -18.35
CA VAL A 77 -15.55 3.06 -18.82
C VAL A 77 -15.70 1.85 -19.73
N GLY A 78 -14.81 1.73 -20.72
CA GLY A 78 -14.84 0.65 -21.71
C GLY A 78 -15.59 1.04 -22.99
N GLY A 79 -16.35 0.13 -23.55
CA GLY A 79 -17.05 0.30 -24.84
C GLY A 79 -17.54 -1.02 -25.41
N PRO A 80 -17.80 -1.15 -26.74
CA PRO A 80 -17.65 -0.09 -27.74
C PRO A 80 -18.77 0.96 -27.72
N TYR A 81 -18.39 2.20 -27.98
CA TYR A 81 -19.32 3.31 -28.22
C TYR A 81 -19.46 3.57 -29.71
N THR A 82 -20.61 4.11 -30.09
CA THR A 82 -20.85 4.69 -31.41
C THR A 82 -21.26 6.15 -31.21
N VAL A 83 -20.58 7.07 -31.91
CA VAL A 83 -20.94 8.49 -31.94
C VAL A 83 -21.45 8.84 -33.32
N THR A 84 -22.68 9.31 -33.39
CA THR A 84 -23.33 9.74 -34.65
C THR A 84 -23.60 11.24 -34.60
N ILE A 85 -23.11 11.96 -35.62
CA ILE A 85 -23.21 13.40 -35.72
C ILE A 85 -24.06 13.72 -36.95
N SER A 86 -25.11 14.54 -36.76
CA SER A 86 -26.01 14.91 -37.86
C SER A 86 -26.52 16.34 -37.71
N LYS A 87 -26.80 16.99 -38.84
CA LYS A 87 -27.47 18.30 -38.89
C LYS A 87 -28.29 18.41 -40.18
N ALA A 88 -29.42 19.11 -40.11
CA ALA A 88 -30.21 19.42 -41.34
C ALA A 88 -29.32 20.11 -42.39
N ASP A 89 -29.47 19.70 -43.64
CA ASP A 89 -28.70 20.14 -44.78
C ASP A 89 -27.22 19.71 -44.82
N PHE A 90 -26.79 18.82 -43.92
CA PHE A 90 -25.47 18.17 -43.90
C PHE A 90 -25.61 16.68 -43.89
N GLY A 91 -24.59 15.96 -44.38
CA GLY A 91 -24.49 14.49 -44.25
C GLY A 91 -24.30 14.04 -42.82
N GLU A 92 -24.60 12.77 -42.58
CA GLU A 92 -24.35 12.10 -41.30
C GLU A 92 -22.93 11.52 -41.24
N VAL A 93 -22.25 11.72 -40.15
CA VAL A 93 -20.96 11.10 -39.82
C VAL A 93 -21.12 10.20 -38.60
N SER A 94 -20.63 8.96 -38.69
CA SER A 94 -20.68 7.99 -37.57
C SER A 94 -19.32 7.40 -37.36
N GLU A 95 -18.85 7.41 -36.09
CA GLU A 95 -17.65 6.74 -35.64
C GLU A 95 -18.05 5.60 -34.70
N THR A 96 -17.51 4.39 -34.94
CA THR A 96 -17.85 3.16 -34.24
C THR A 96 -16.61 2.57 -33.57
N ASP A 97 -16.84 1.59 -32.68
CA ASP A 97 -15.79 0.84 -32.00
C ASP A 97 -14.88 1.71 -31.11
N LEU A 98 -15.46 2.76 -30.50
CA LEU A 98 -14.77 3.64 -29.60
C LEU A 98 -14.73 3.05 -28.18
N TYR A 99 -13.54 3.00 -27.58
CA TYR A 99 -13.34 2.64 -26.19
C TYR A 99 -12.81 3.85 -25.42
N ILE A 100 -13.34 4.09 -24.24
CA ILE A 100 -12.97 5.22 -23.39
C ILE A 100 -12.43 4.71 -22.03
N ARG A 101 -11.37 5.35 -21.55
CA ARG A 101 -10.68 4.98 -20.32
C ARG A 101 -11.18 5.76 -19.11
N LEU A 102 -10.88 5.25 -17.94
CA LEU A 102 -11.27 5.88 -16.69
C LEU A 102 -10.66 7.28 -16.55
N GLY A 103 -11.53 8.28 -16.30
CA GLY A 103 -11.13 9.67 -16.14
C GLY A 103 -10.66 10.36 -17.43
N GLU A 104 -10.79 9.68 -18.58
CA GLU A 104 -10.42 10.24 -19.88
C GLU A 104 -11.57 11.07 -20.46
N VAL A 105 -11.24 12.23 -21.01
CA VAL A 105 -12.11 12.91 -21.98
C VAL A 105 -11.57 12.60 -23.36
N ARG A 106 -12.21 11.68 -24.07
CA ARG A 106 -11.81 11.32 -25.41
C ARG A 106 -12.20 12.41 -26.39
N ASP A 107 -11.22 12.99 -27.05
CA ASP A 107 -11.44 14.00 -28.08
C ASP A 107 -11.90 13.34 -29.38
N LEU A 108 -12.99 13.86 -29.95
CA LEU A 108 -13.60 13.38 -31.18
C LEU A 108 -14.13 14.54 -32.01
N ASP A 109 -13.22 15.17 -32.74
CA ASP A 109 -13.53 16.20 -33.71
C ASP A 109 -14.09 15.59 -35.01
N ALA A 110 -15.03 16.27 -35.65
CA ALA A 110 -15.57 15.81 -36.89
C ALA A 110 -15.89 16.94 -37.87
N THR A 111 -15.69 16.65 -39.16
CA THR A 111 -16.09 17.54 -40.26
C THR A 111 -17.36 17.00 -40.94
N ILE A 112 -18.44 17.77 -40.95
CA ILE A 112 -19.66 17.42 -41.66
C ILE A 112 -19.77 18.18 -42.98
N VAL A 113 -20.16 17.44 -44.05
CA VAL A 113 -20.22 17.98 -45.43
C VAL A 113 -21.66 18.23 -45.82
N SER A 114 -21.92 19.29 -46.58
CA SER A 114 -23.28 19.60 -47.08
C SER A 114 -23.86 18.44 -47.90
N ASP A 115 -25.13 18.08 -47.65
CA ASP A 115 -25.88 17.02 -48.36
C ASP A 115 -25.85 17.11 -49.90
N SER A 116 -25.56 18.30 -50.44
CA SER A 116 -25.42 18.48 -51.88
C SER A 116 -24.19 17.78 -52.50
N VAL A 117 -23.29 17.26 -51.65
CA VAL A 117 -22.00 16.67 -52.05
C VAL A 117 -21.90 15.19 -51.65
N SER A 118 -22.66 14.71 -50.69
CA SER A 118 -22.61 13.32 -50.21
C SER A 118 -23.99 12.73 -49.97
N LEU A 119 -24.24 11.53 -50.52
CA LEU A 119 -25.50 10.76 -50.38
C LEU A 119 -25.39 9.61 -49.38
N ASP A 120 -24.21 9.30 -48.88
CA ASP A 120 -23.97 8.16 -47.99
C ASP A 120 -23.39 8.61 -46.64
N THR A 121 -23.77 7.89 -45.54
CA THR A 121 -23.15 8.05 -44.23
C THR A 121 -21.67 7.73 -44.31
N ILE A 122 -20.81 8.64 -43.92
CA ILE A 122 -19.38 8.39 -43.78
C ILE A 122 -19.16 7.64 -42.51
N GLN A 123 -18.90 6.34 -42.63
CA GLN A 123 -18.52 5.51 -41.48
C GLN A 123 -16.99 5.53 -41.31
N VAL A 124 -16.52 6.06 -40.22
CA VAL A 124 -15.13 5.97 -39.81
C VAL A 124 -15.02 4.92 -38.72
N VAL A 125 -14.23 3.89 -38.95
CA VAL A 125 -13.89 2.93 -37.88
C VAL A 125 -12.80 3.59 -37.03
N GLY A 126 -13.09 3.80 -35.75
CA GLY A 126 -12.15 4.44 -34.84
C GLY A 126 -10.85 3.63 -34.80
N VAL A 127 -9.75 4.25 -35.23
CA VAL A 127 -8.42 3.71 -34.96
C VAL A 127 -8.21 3.87 -33.48
N ALA A 128 -7.78 2.79 -32.80
CA ALA A 128 -7.43 2.87 -31.37
C ALA A 128 -6.39 3.97 -31.19
N GLN A 129 -6.83 5.14 -30.73
CA GLN A 129 -5.94 6.26 -30.45
C GLN A 129 -4.99 5.83 -29.33
N SER A 130 -3.71 6.19 -29.47
CA SER A 130 -2.73 5.84 -28.44
C SER A 130 -3.14 6.44 -27.10
N ALA A 131 -3.08 5.63 -26.06
CA ALA A 131 -3.42 6.04 -24.70
C ALA A 131 -2.53 7.19 -24.15
N ILE A 132 -1.46 7.50 -24.84
CA ILE A 132 -0.48 8.49 -24.42
C ILE A 132 -0.95 9.91 -24.78
N PHE A 133 -1.55 10.08 -25.97
CA PHE A 133 -1.94 11.40 -26.47
C PHE A 133 -3.37 11.71 -26.03
N ASN A 134 -3.49 12.43 -24.92
CA ASN A 134 -4.77 12.86 -24.35
C ASN A 134 -4.65 14.29 -23.84
N ALA A 135 -5.47 15.19 -24.32
CA ALA A 135 -5.43 16.62 -23.98
C ALA A 135 -5.65 16.93 -22.49
N ASP A 136 -6.37 16.07 -21.77
CA ASP A 136 -6.61 16.21 -20.32
C ASP A 136 -5.53 15.52 -19.46
N SER A 137 -4.61 14.76 -20.07
CA SER A 137 -3.49 14.14 -19.36
C SER A 137 -2.40 15.16 -19.08
N MET A 138 -2.36 15.72 -17.88
CA MET A 138 -1.38 16.73 -17.47
C MET A 138 -0.33 16.16 -16.53
N GLY A 139 -0.75 15.26 -15.64
CA GLY A 139 0.11 14.62 -14.64
C GLY A 139 0.78 13.35 -15.11
N SER A 140 1.47 12.71 -14.17
CA SER A 140 2.11 11.42 -14.33
C SER A 140 1.16 10.31 -13.93
N GLY A 141 1.08 9.24 -14.73
CA GLY A 141 0.21 8.09 -14.43
C GLY A 141 0.34 6.95 -15.42
N ILE A 142 -0.39 5.88 -15.15
CA ILE A 142 -0.53 4.69 -16.01
C ILE A 142 -1.96 4.17 -15.91
N SER A 143 -2.53 3.74 -17.04
CA SER A 143 -3.77 2.97 -17.08
C SER A 143 -3.46 1.54 -17.53
N ILE A 144 -4.01 0.56 -16.83
CA ILE A 144 -3.88 -0.87 -17.10
C ILE A 144 -5.25 -1.37 -17.54
N ASP A 145 -5.37 -1.63 -18.82
CA ASP A 145 -6.59 -2.09 -19.45
C ASP A 145 -6.84 -3.59 -19.19
N ARG A 146 -8.04 -4.03 -19.50
CA ARG A 146 -8.47 -5.42 -19.34
C ARG A 146 -7.58 -6.41 -20.09
N GLU A 147 -7.13 -6.08 -21.31
CA GLU A 147 -6.24 -6.95 -22.09
C GLU A 147 -4.93 -7.21 -21.34
N THR A 148 -4.37 -6.18 -20.73
CA THR A 148 -3.16 -6.28 -19.93
C THR A 148 -3.41 -7.07 -18.65
N LEU A 149 -4.55 -6.84 -17.94
CA LEU A 149 -4.91 -7.60 -16.73
C LEU A 149 -5.08 -9.11 -17.02
N GLU A 150 -5.63 -9.48 -18.16
CA GLU A 150 -5.84 -10.90 -18.53
C GLU A 150 -4.55 -11.60 -18.97
N ASN A 151 -3.63 -10.88 -19.60
CA ASN A 151 -2.46 -11.49 -20.26
C ASN A 151 -1.14 -11.33 -19.50
N ALA A 152 -1.06 -10.45 -18.51
CA ALA A 152 0.12 -10.31 -17.68
C ALA A 152 0.36 -11.58 -16.85
N PRO A 153 1.63 -12.03 -16.72
CA PRO A 153 1.97 -13.17 -15.89
C PRO A 153 1.81 -12.81 -14.41
N THR A 154 0.90 -13.48 -13.72
CA THR A 154 0.67 -13.34 -12.27
C THR A 154 0.32 -14.70 -11.69
N ILE A 155 0.88 -15.02 -10.53
CA ILE A 155 0.56 -16.23 -9.76
C ILE A 155 -0.43 -15.89 -8.64
N SER A 156 -0.20 -14.79 -7.93
CA SER A 156 -1.03 -14.36 -6.81
C SER A 156 -2.32 -13.65 -7.22
N ARG A 157 -2.41 -13.17 -8.48
CA ARG A 157 -3.49 -12.32 -9.00
C ARG A 157 -3.70 -11.02 -8.20
N ASN A 158 -2.70 -10.64 -7.41
CA ASN A 158 -2.73 -9.39 -6.65
C ASN A 158 -2.49 -8.18 -7.58
N VAL A 159 -3.07 -7.05 -7.22
CA VAL A 159 -2.90 -5.79 -7.98
C VAL A 159 -1.42 -5.38 -8.09
N GLN A 160 -0.62 -5.72 -7.09
CA GLN A 160 0.82 -5.48 -7.06
C GLN A 160 1.53 -6.12 -8.26
N ASP A 161 1.13 -7.34 -8.64
CA ASP A 161 1.71 -8.04 -9.80
C ASP A 161 1.51 -7.28 -11.12
N PHE A 162 0.41 -6.53 -11.24
CA PHE A 162 0.13 -5.70 -12.41
C PHE A 162 0.82 -4.34 -12.34
N LEU A 163 0.97 -3.77 -11.15
CA LEU A 163 1.60 -2.46 -10.97
C LEU A 163 3.11 -2.48 -11.18
N ARG A 164 3.78 -3.59 -10.88
CA ARG A 164 5.24 -3.74 -11.07
C ARG A 164 5.72 -3.70 -12.52
N ILE A 165 4.82 -3.70 -13.51
CA ILE A 165 5.16 -3.48 -14.92
C ILE A 165 5.55 -2.03 -15.24
N ASP A 166 5.34 -1.11 -14.30
CA ASP A 166 5.79 0.28 -14.42
C ASP A 166 7.06 0.50 -13.58
N SER A 167 8.14 0.95 -14.21
CA SER A 167 9.44 1.16 -13.56
C SER A 167 9.45 2.26 -12.49
N ARG A 168 8.36 3.02 -12.34
CA ARG A 168 8.16 4.04 -11.29
C ARG A 168 7.57 3.46 -10.01
N ILE A 169 7.06 2.23 -10.07
CA ILE A 169 6.40 1.54 -8.95
C ILE A 169 7.27 0.39 -8.49
N ASN A 170 7.57 0.37 -7.20
CA ASN A 170 8.32 -0.70 -6.56
C ASN A 170 7.40 -1.52 -5.65
N ILE A 171 7.48 -2.83 -5.78
CA ILE A 171 6.80 -3.77 -4.89
C ILE A 171 7.89 -4.42 -4.03
N ARG A 172 7.89 -4.08 -2.74
CA ARG A 172 8.78 -4.73 -1.77
C ARG A 172 8.28 -6.13 -1.47
N ASP A 173 9.22 -7.02 -1.24
CA ASP A 173 8.99 -8.38 -0.75
C ASP A 173 7.91 -9.18 -1.49
N PHE A 174 7.67 -8.86 -2.77
CA PHE A 174 6.73 -9.60 -3.63
C PHE A 174 5.30 -9.76 -3.10
N GLY A 175 4.81 -8.82 -2.34
CA GLY A 175 3.43 -8.82 -1.83
C GLY A 175 3.20 -7.83 -0.72
N GLU A 176 4.26 -7.29 -0.18
CA GLU A 176 4.17 -6.29 0.87
C GLU A 176 4.37 -4.90 0.29
N GLY A 177 3.34 -4.09 0.30
CA GLY A 177 3.37 -2.67 0.06
C GLY A 177 3.78 -2.19 -1.34
N ILE A 178 2.99 -1.29 -1.86
CA ILE A 178 3.24 -0.61 -3.15
C ILE A 178 3.95 0.70 -2.84
N SER A 179 5.26 0.74 -3.01
CA SER A 179 6.03 1.97 -2.94
C SER A 179 6.05 2.68 -4.29
N VAL A 180 5.65 3.92 -4.29
CA VAL A 180 5.68 4.77 -5.48
C VAL A 180 6.74 5.83 -5.28
N SER A 181 7.73 5.89 -6.18
CA SER A 181 8.75 6.93 -6.17
C SER A 181 9.61 6.99 -4.90
N GLY A 182 9.84 5.87 -4.23
CA GLY A 182 10.60 5.85 -2.98
C GLY A 182 9.85 6.46 -1.80
N VAL A 183 8.52 6.36 -1.77
CA VAL A 183 7.65 6.80 -0.68
C VAL A 183 6.97 5.58 -0.06
N ASN A 184 6.75 5.63 1.25
CA ASN A 184 6.07 4.58 2.01
C ASN A 184 4.67 4.29 1.43
N ASN A 185 4.29 3.01 1.34
CA ASN A 185 3.00 2.55 0.84
C ASN A 185 1.79 3.13 1.60
N ARG A 186 1.93 3.43 2.90
CA ARG A 186 0.90 4.05 3.74
C ARG A 186 0.41 5.42 3.23
N PHE A 187 1.15 6.03 2.33
CA PHE A 187 0.81 7.33 1.74
C PHE A 187 0.08 7.25 0.39
N ASN A 188 -0.31 6.04 -0.04
CA ASN A 188 -1.14 5.83 -1.22
C ASN A 188 -2.63 5.85 -0.86
N SER A 189 -3.46 6.21 -1.85
CA SER A 189 -4.91 6.06 -1.79
C SER A 189 -5.37 4.97 -2.75
N PHE A 190 -6.19 4.03 -2.26
CA PHE A 190 -6.80 2.98 -3.06
C PHE A 190 -8.31 3.13 -3.08
N THR A 191 -8.90 3.15 -4.29
CA THR A 191 -10.37 3.24 -4.44
C THR A 191 -10.88 2.28 -5.50
N ILE A 192 -12.10 1.76 -5.30
CA ILE A 192 -12.84 0.99 -6.30
C ILE A 192 -14.21 1.61 -6.48
N ASP A 193 -14.58 1.93 -7.72
CA ASP A 193 -15.81 2.69 -8.03
C ASP A 193 -15.98 3.89 -7.10
N GLY A 194 -14.83 4.41 -6.60
CA GLY A 194 -14.71 5.54 -5.71
C GLY A 194 -14.91 5.28 -4.23
N ALA A 195 -15.18 4.07 -3.77
CA ALA A 195 -15.07 3.71 -2.37
C ALA A 195 -13.61 3.45 -2.00
N GLY A 196 -13.15 3.93 -0.86
CA GLY A 196 -11.87 3.58 -0.26
C GLY A 196 -11.82 2.07 0.05
N VAL A 197 -10.72 1.41 -0.30
CA VAL A 197 -10.46 -0.01 -0.02
C VAL A 197 -9.05 -0.22 0.54
N GLY A 198 -8.30 0.85 0.75
CA GLY A 198 -7.02 0.82 1.47
C GLY A 198 -7.23 0.58 2.96
N ASP A 199 -6.14 0.29 3.68
CA ASP A 199 -6.15 0.23 5.14
C ASP A 199 -6.13 1.65 5.74
N PRO A 200 -7.25 2.17 6.25
CA PRO A 200 -7.31 3.53 6.77
C PRO A 200 -6.61 3.67 8.13
N PHE A 201 -6.47 2.56 8.85
CA PHE A 201 -5.75 2.55 10.12
C PHE A 201 -4.24 2.46 9.93
N GLY A 202 -3.77 1.73 8.91
CA GLY A 202 -2.36 1.66 8.52
C GLY A 202 -1.57 0.56 9.24
N LEU A 203 -2.20 -0.53 9.65
CA LEU A 203 -1.52 -1.70 10.21
C LEU A 203 -0.92 -2.60 9.14
N GLU A 204 -1.65 -2.81 8.05
CA GLU A 204 -1.29 -3.84 7.08
C GLU A 204 -0.19 -3.36 6.12
N ALA A 205 0.87 -4.15 6.00
CA ALA A 205 2.00 -3.85 5.14
C ALA A 205 1.63 -3.79 3.65
N SER A 206 0.61 -4.53 3.24
CA SER A 206 0.07 -4.50 1.86
C SER A 206 -0.55 -3.14 1.48
N GLY A 207 -0.96 -2.34 2.46
CA GLY A 207 -1.74 -1.11 2.29
C GLY A 207 -3.23 -1.35 2.05
N PHE A 208 -3.70 -2.59 2.16
CA PHE A 208 -5.11 -2.96 2.09
C PHE A 208 -5.63 -3.45 3.44
N ALA A 209 -6.92 -3.30 3.68
CA ALA A 209 -7.60 -3.81 4.85
C ALA A 209 -7.85 -5.32 4.69
N GLY A 210 -6.86 -6.15 5.06
CA GLY A 210 -6.84 -7.60 4.93
C GLY A 210 -5.50 -8.18 4.47
N LEU A 211 -5.46 -9.46 4.11
CA LEU A 211 -4.26 -10.16 3.64
C LEU A 211 -3.76 -9.73 2.24
N GLY A 212 -4.42 -8.79 1.63
CA GLY A 212 -4.12 -8.25 0.32
C GLY A 212 -5.30 -7.45 -0.21
N GLN A 213 -5.42 -7.36 -1.54
CA GLN A 213 -6.54 -6.63 -2.14
C GLN A 213 -7.89 -7.25 -1.74
N PRO A 214 -8.87 -6.44 -1.29
CA PRO A 214 -10.20 -6.92 -0.91
C PRO A 214 -11.16 -6.97 -2.12
N PHE A 215 -10.71 -7.49 -3.26
CA PHE A 215 -11.50 -7.62 -4.48
C PHE A 215 -10.93 -8.65 -5.43
N ASN A 216 -11.81 -9.29 -6.20
CA ASN A 216 -11.46 -10.21 -7.27
C ASN A 216 -11.03 -9.44 -8.53
N ILE A 217 -9.83 -9.71 -9.07
CA ILE A 217 -9.32 -9.06 -10.28
C ILE A 217 -10.18 -9.32 -11.53
N ASP A 218 -10.91 -10.44 -11.61
CA ASP A 218 -11.83 -10.72 -12.70
C ASP A 218 -13.04 -9.79 -12.71
N THR A 219 -13.31 -9.09 -11.60
CA THR A 219 -14.38 -8.09 -11.52
C THR A 219 -13.94 -6.72 -12.03
N ILE A 220 -12.66 -6.48 -12.24
CA ILE A 220 -12.11 -5.17 -12.62
C ILE A 220 -12.13 -5.01 -14.14
N GLU A 221 -12.60 -3.85 -14.60
CA GLU A 221 -12.58 -3.42 -16.00
C GLU A 221 -11.28 -2.69 -16.35
N GLU A 222 -10.87 -1.78 -15.47
CA GLU A 222 -9.67 -0.97 -15.65
C GLU A 222 -9.07 -0.55 -14.31
N LEU A 223 -7.74 -0.47 -14.27
CA LEU A 223 -6.96 0.04 -13.14
C LEU A 223 -6.18 1.28 -13.59
N ASN A 224 -6.35 2.40 -12.88
CA ASN A 224 -5.67 3.66 -13.16
C ASN A 224 -4.81 4.07 -11.96
N VAL A 225 -3.53 4.35 -12.21
CA VAL A 225 -2.57 4.81 -11.20
C VAL A 225 -2.09 6.19 -11.55
N GLN A 226 -2.31 7.14 -10.69
CA GLN A 226 -1.93 8.53 -10.85
C GLN A 226 -0.90 8.94 -9.80
N LEU A 227 0.25 9.40 -10.24
CA LEU A 227 1.38 9.76 -9.37
C LEU A 227 1.35 11.25 -9.01
N SER A 228 0.91 12.10 -9.92
CA SER A 228 0.77 13.55 -9.74
C SER A 228 -0.46 14.09 -10.48
N PRO A 229 -1.69 13.68 -10.11
CA PRO A 229 -2.90 14.23 -10.72
C PRO A 229 -3.15 15.65 -10.24
N TYR A 230 -3.27 16.61 -11.15
CA TYR A 230 -3.55 18.01 -10.79
C TYR A 230 -5.04 18.31 -10.64
N ASP A 231 -5.92 17.36 -10.91
CA ASP A 231 -7.35 17.50 -10.61
C ASP A 231 -7.57 17.60 -9.09
N VAL A 232 -8.28 18.64 -8.66
CA VAL A 232 -8.53 18.92 -7.24
C VAL A 232 -9.50 17.95 -6.57
N THR A 233 -10.17 17.09 -7.35
CA THR A 233 -11.03 16.03 -6.83
C THR A 233 -10.22 14.87 -6.23
N LYS A 234 -8.95 14.70 -6.63
CA LYS A 234 -8.07 13.68 -6.09
C LYS A 234 -7.51 14.12 -4.75
N SER A 235 -7.74 13.31 -3.72
CA SER A 235 -7.39 13.61 -2.33
C SER A 235 -6.82 12.40 -1.60
N ASN A 236 -6.44 12.63 -0.36
CA ASN A 236 -6.03 11.63 0.62
C ASN A 236 -4.81 10.78 0.19
N PHE A 237 -3.81 11.41 -0.44
CA PHE A 237 -2.52 10.76 -0.77
C PHE A 237 -1.39 11.78 -0.89
N THR A 238 -0.19 11.33 -0.56
CA THR A 238 1.08 12.00 -0.90
C THR A 238 1.98 11.10 -1.74
N GLY A 239 1.73 9.79 -1.77
CA GLY A 239 2.29 8.80 -2.68
C GLY A 239 1.58 8.79 -4.05
N ALA A 240 0.74 7.80 -4.31
CA ALA A 240 -0.07 7.66 -5.51
C ALA A 240 -1.56 7.54 -5.20
N SER A 241 -2.39 7.92 -6.18
CA SER A 241 -3.82 7.60 -6.20
C SER A 241 -4.06 6.43 -7.16
N ILE A 242 -4.53 5.30 -6.63
CA ILE A 242 -4.79 4.07 -7.38
C ILE A 242 -6.30 3.85 -7.38
N ASN A 243 -6.89 3.86 -8.57
CA ASN A 243 -8.33 3.75 -8.73
C ASN A 243 -8.68 2.62 -9.69
N ALA A 244 -9.59 1.74 -9.28
CA ALA A 244 -10.12 0.67 -10.10
C ALA A 244 -11.61 0.91 -10.38
N VAL A 245 -12.08 0.45 -11.54
CA VAL A 245 -13.50 0.43 -11.89
C VAL A 245 -13.90 -1.01 -12.16
N THR A 246 -15.03 -1.41 -11.58
CA THR A 246 -15.56 -2.75 -11.77
C THR A 246 -16.40 -2.87 -13.05
N LYS A 247 -16.44 -4.08 -13.60
CA LYS A 247 -17.30 -4.45 -14.73
C LYS A 247 -18.77 -4.18 -14.45
N SER A 248 -19.52 -4.06 -15.50
CA SER A 248 -20.98 -3.87 -15.48
C SER A 248 -21.67 -4.98 -16.25
N GLY A 249 -22.94 -5.26 -15.92
CA GLY A 249 -23.81 -6.08 -16.75
C GLY A 249 -24.14 -5.40 -18.06
N THR A 250 -24.53 -6.21 -19.07
CA THR A 250 -24.88 -5.77 -20.42
C THR A 250 -26.27 -6.29 -20.83
N ASN A 251 -26.68 -6.01 -22.06
CA ASN A 251 -27.94 -6.56 -22.62
C ASN A 251 -27.88 -8.05 -22.91
N GLU A 252 -26.72 -8.66 -22.86
CA GLU A 252 -26.49 -10.09 -23.03
C GLU A 252 -25.94 -10.68 -21.73
N PHE A 253 -26.31 -11.92 -21.41
CA PHE A 253 -25.71 -12.64 -20.31
C PHE A 253 -24.30 -13.04 -20.70
N HIS A 254 -23.35 -12.72 -19.86
CA HIS A 254 -21.95 -13.08 -20.00
C HIS A 254 -21.37 -13.44 -18.65
N GLY A 255 -20.34 -14.24 -18.66
CA GLY A 255 -19.65 -14.64 -17.46
C GLY A 255 -18.31 -15.30 -17.72
N SER A 256 -17.59 -15.59 -16.66
CA SER A 256 -16.34 -16.33 -16.72
C SER A 256 -16.23 -17.28 -15.52
N PHE A 257 -15.53 -18.37 -15.73
CA PHE A 257 -15.04 -19.26 -14.69
C PHE A 257 -13.52 -19.39 -14.85
N ASN A 258 -12.79 -19.26 -13.76
CA ASN A 258 -11.33 -19.39 -13.71
C ASN A 258 -10.96 -20.33 -12.57
N ALA A 259 -10.06 -21.29 -12.83
CA ALA A 259 -9.49 -22.18 -11.84
C ALA A 259 -7.97 -22.22 -12.04
N GLN A 260 -7.20 -22.08 -10.97
CA GLN A 260 -5.74 -22.11 -10.98
C GLN A 260 -5.25 -23.03 -9.88
N TYR A 261 -4.16 -23.74 -10.17
CA TYR A 261 -3.54 -24.68 -9.25
C TYR A 261 -2.02 -24.66 -9.38
N GLY A 262 -1.33 -24.68 -8.26
CA GLY A 262 0.12 -24.86 -8.15
C GLY A 262 0.47 -25.52 -6.83
N ASP A 263 1.51 -26.34 -6.82
CA ASP A 263 2.03 -27.05 -5.66
C ASP A 263 3.57 -27.12 -5.68
N GLU A 264 4.16 -27.83 -4.75
CA GLU A 264 5.60 -28.02 -4.63
C GLU A 264 6.24 -28.70 -5.85
N ASP A 265 5.52 -29.51 -6.63
CA ASP A 265 6.01 -30.11 -7.88
C ASP A 265 6.25 -29.07 -8.98
N PHE A 266 5.60 -27.90 -8.87
CA PHE A 266 5.74 -26.75 -9.78
C PHE A 266 6.74 -25.71 -9.29
N THR A 267 7.77 -26.10 -8.52
CA THR A 267 8.83 -25.22 -8.01
C THR A 267 10.12 -26.00 -7.80
N ARG A 268 11.13 -25.36 -7.22
CA ARG A 268 12.37 -26.00 -6.80
C ARG A 268 12.58 -25.79 -5.30
N ASP A 269 12.91 -26.87 -4.59
CA ASP A 269 13.39 -26.83 -3.21
C ASP A 269 12.51 -26.02 -2.22
N LEU A 270 11.20 -25.90 -2.45
CA LEU A 270 10.25 -25.42 -1.45
C LEU A 270 9.69 -26.59 -0.66
N ASN A 271 9.40 -26.35 0.61
CA ASN A 271 8.60 -27.26 1.42
C ASN A 271 7.21 -27.45 0.79
N GLU A 272 6.49 -28.47 1.20
CA GLU A 272 5.13 -28.72 0.75
C GLU A 272 4.28 -27.46 0.83
N PHE A 273 3.64 -27.12 -0.28
CA PHE A 273 2.64 -26.05 -0.36
C PHE A 273 1.62 -26.34 -1.44
N THR A 274 0.43 -25.82 -1.28
CA THR A 274 -0.58 -25.75 -2.33
C THR A 274 -1.08 -24.32 -2.48
N ASN A 275 -1.46 -23.95 -3.70
CA ASN A 275 -2.09 -22.69 -4.02
C ASN A 275 -3.25 -22.93 -4.98
N GLU A 276 -4.47 -22.69 -4.53
CA GLU A 276 -5.71 -22.90 -5.28
C GLU A 276 -6.46 -21.58 -5.41
N ILE A 277 -6.98 -21.28 -6.60
CA ILE A 277 -7.79 -20.09 -6.83
C ILE A 277 -8.96 -20.48 -7.74
N TYR A 278 -10.17 -20.20 -7.30
CA TYR A 278 -11.40 -20.37 -8.04
C TYR A 278 -12.15 -19.04 -8.14
N SER A 279 -12.50 -18.62 -9.34
CA SER A 279 -13.21 -17.36 -9.56
C SER A 279 -14.36 -17.57 -10.56
N VAL A 280 -15.50 -16.94 -10.29
CA VAL A 280 -16.65 -16.92 -11.20
C VAL A 280 -17.20 -15.51 -11.31
N THR A 281 -17.56 -15.11 -12.54
CA THR A 281 -18.30 -13.87 -12.78
C THR A 281 -19.55 -14.12 -13.60
N LEU A 282 -20.59 -13.31 -13.38
CA LEU A 282 -21.83 -13.36 -14.13
C LEU A 282 -22.44 -11.96 -14.24
N GLY A 283 -22.70 -11.50 -15.46
CA GLY A 283 -23.36 -10.23 -15.75
C GLY A 283 -24.49 -10.37 -16.74
N GLY A 284 -25.46 -9.47 -16.68
CA GLY A 284 -26.56 -9.46 -17.62
C GLY A 284 -27.67 -8.46 -17.30
N PRO A 285 -28.76 -8.42 -18.11
CA PRO A 285 -29.85 -7.50 -17.90
C PRO A 285 -30.88 -8.08 -16.92
N ILE A 286 -31.28 -7.29 -15.93
CA ILE A 286 -32.53 -7.45 -15.19
C ILE A 286 -33.67 -6.90 -16.04
N ILE A 287 -33.44 -5.71 -16.62
CA ILE A 287 -34.35 -5.06 -17.60
C ILE A 287 -33.47 -4.55 -18.73
N LYS A 288 -33.66 -5.06 -19.95
CA LYS A 288 -32.90 -4.64 -21.13
C LYS A 288 -32.90 -3.12 -21.30
N ASP A 289 -31.74 -2.59 -21.67
CA ASP A 289 -31.43 -1.18 -21.85
C ASP A 289 -31.53 -0.33 -20.57
N LYS A 290 -31.98 -0.88 -19.43
CA LYS A 290 -32.30 -0.11 -18.23
C LYS A 290 -31.58 -0.55 -16.96
N LEU A 291 -31.68 -1.80 -16.58
CA LEU A 291 -31.21 -2.29 -15.29
C LEU A 291 -30.39 -3.54 -15.49
N PHE A 292 -29.16 -3.51 -15.01
CA PHE A 292 -28.19 -4.57 -15.17
C PHE A 292 -27.64 -5.00 -13.83
N PHE A 293 -27.18 -6.23 -13.75
CA PHE A 293 -26.43 -6.75 -12.61
C PHE A 293 -25.09 -7.33 -13.05
N PHE A 294 -24.15 -7.32 -12.14
CA PHE A 294 -22.89 -8.03 -12.25
C PHE A 294 -22.53 -8.64 -10.89
N LEU A 295 -22.10 -9.90 -10.91
CA LEU A 295 -21.70 -10.69 -9.75
C LEU A 295 -20.28 -11.21 -9.97
N GLY A 296 -19.45 -11.22 -8.94
CA GLY A 296 -18.15 -11.85 -8.92
C GLY A 296 -17.92 -12.55 -7.58
N TYR A 297 -17.43 -13.78 -7.62
CA TYR A 297 -17.00 -14.53 -6.45
C TYR A 297 -15.63 -15.12 -6.68
N GLU A 298 -14.75 -15.04 -5.69
CA GLU A 298 -13.44 -15.68 -5.69
C GLU A 298 -13.21 -16.35 -4.34
N ASP A 299 -12.65 -17.54 -4.39
CA ASP A 299 -12.17 -18.32 -3.27
C ASP A 299 -10.72 -18.69 -3.57
N SER A 300 -9.82 -18.39 -2.66
CA SER A 300 -8.41 -18.75 -2.79
C SER A 300 -7.88 -19.29 -1.46
N SER A 301 -7.10 -20.35 -1.58
CA SER A 301 -6.44 -21.00 -0.44
C SER A 301 -4.96 -21.21 -0.76
N ARG A 302 -4.11 -20.91 0.19
CA ARG A 302 -2.70 -21.24 0.16
C ARG A 302 -2.34 -21.96 1.45
N THR A 303 -1.81 -23.17 1.31
CA THR A 303 -1.27 -23.95 2.43
C THR A 303 0.26 -24.02 2.28
N SER A 304 0.97 -23.92 3.38
CA SER A 304 2.44 -24.09 3.43
C SER A 304 2.83 -24.72 4.75
N ILE A 305 3.99 -25.39 4.77
CA ILE A 305 4.51 -26.01 5.98
C ILE A 305 5.52 -25.08 6.66
N ALA A 306 5.56 -25.13 8.01
CA ALA A 306 6.51 -24.38 8.81
C ALA A 306 7.97 -24.72 8.46
N ASN A 307 8.85 -23.75 8.64
CA ASN A 307 10.29 -23.98 8.48
C ASN A 307 10.84 -24.92 9.58
N GLU A 308 11.92 -25.64 9.26
CA GLU A 308 12.66 -26.41 10.26
C GLU A 308 13.12 -25.53 11.42
N THR A 309 12.96 -26.04 12.65
CA THR A 309 13.43 -25.43 13.88
C THR A 309 14.59 -26.24 14.46
N PRO A 310 15.57 -25.61 15.12
CA PRO A 310 16.66 -26.34 15.78
C PRO A 310 16.22 -27.03 17.08
N ILE A 311 15.00 -26.76 17.55
CA ILE A 311 14.46 -27.30 18.79
C ILE A 311 13.78 -28.63 18.53
N THR A 312 14.19 -29.66 19.24
CA THR A 312 13.67 -31.00 19.04
C THR A 312 12.28 -31.20 19.63
N ASN A 313 11.47 -32.04 19.01
CA ASN A 313 10.16 -32.45 19.56
C ASN A 313 10.28 -33.02 21.00
N ALA A 314 11.44 -33.60 21.38
CA ALA A 314 11.64 -34.09 22.74
C ALA A 314 11.76 -32.94 23.77
N GLN A 315 12.40 -31.84 23.42
CA GLN A 315 12.51 -30.63 24.26
C GLN A 315 11.16 -29.94 24.40
N LEU A 316 10.42 -29.80 23.30
CA LEU A 316 9.04 -29.26 23.33
C LEU A 316 8.11 -30.14 24.17
N GLN A 317 8.20 -31.47 24.04
CA GLN A 317 7.40 -32.39 24.83
C GLN A 317 7.79 -32.32 26.32
N GLU A 318 9.08 -32.17 26.66
CA GLU A 318 9.53 -31.99 28.04
C GLU A 318 8.91 -30.73 28.67
N VAL A 319 8.88 -29.62 27.94
CA VAL A 319 8.23 -28.38 28.41
C VAL A 319 6.73 -28.59 28.61
N ALA A 320 6.04 -29.25 27.67
CA ALA A 320 4.62 -29.58 27.79
C ALA A 320 4.34 -30.50 29.01
N ASP A 321 5.22 -31.49 29.28
CA ASP A 321 5.11 -32.37 30.41
C ASP A 321 5.35 -31.64 31.75
N ILE A 322 6.31 -30.72 31.83
CA ILE A 322 6.52 -29.86 33.00
C ILE A 322 5.30 -28.96 33.25
N ALA A 323 4.76 -28.30 32.18
CA ALA A 323 3.56 -27.49 32.30
C ALA A 323 2.39 -28.25 32.90
N ARG A 324 2.18 -29.51 32.46
CA ARG A 324 1.12 -30.38 32.98
C ARG A 324 1.42 -30.89 34.37
N ASP A 325 2.59 -31.46 34.63
CA ASP A 325 2.89 -32.23 35.81
C ASP A 325 3.28 -31.36 37.03
N VAL A 326 3.91 -30.20 36.78
CA VAL A 326 4.31 -29.24 37.82
C VAL A 326 3.25 -28.16 38.05
N TYR A 327 2.71 -27.60 36.99
CA TYR A 327 1.80 -26.43 37.07
C TYR A 327 0.33 -26.79 36.84
N GLY A 328 0.02 -27.98 36.34
CA GLY A 328 -1.35 -28.47 36.12
C GLY A 328 -2.05 -27.73 34.94
N ILE A 329 -1.30 -27.23 33.99
CA ILE A 329 -1.80 -26.50 32.82
C ILE A 329 -1.57 -27.25 31.52
N ASP A 330 -2.43 -27.01 30.54
CA ASP A 330 -2.27 -27.51 29.17
C ASP A 330 -1.59 -26.45 28.32
N ALA A 331 -0.29 -26.61 28.08
CA ALA A 331 0.49 -25.76 27.20
C ALA A 331 0.33 -26.11 25.71
N GLY A 332 -0.49 -27.11 25.37
CA GLY A 332 -0.67 -27.60 24.03
C GLY A 332 0.32 -28.69 23.64
N THR A 333 0.37 -28.97 22.35
CA THR A 333 1.27 -30.01 21.75
C THR A 333 2.46 -29.36 21.08
N PRO A 334 3.62 -30.10 20.99
CA PRO A 334 4.74 -29.63 20.15
C PRO A 334 4.30 -29.25 18.73
N VAL A 335 4.74 -28.09 18.28
CA VAL A 335 4.56 -27.68 16.90
C VAL A 335 5.66 -28.37 16.10
N SER A 336 5.29 -29.41 15.35
CA SER A 336 6.23 -30.20 14.52
C SER A 336 6.45 -29.55 13.16
N GLU A 337 7.48 -30.02 12.44
CA GLU A 337 7.81 -29.61 11.09
C GLU A 337 6.68 -29.82 10.06
N ASP A 338 5.64 -30.62 10.42
CA ASP A 338 4.50 -30.95 9.55
C ASP A 338 3.27 -30.06 9.81
N ILE A 339 3.39 -28.98 10.58
CA ILE A 339 2.24 -28.09 10.81
C ILE A 339 1.99 -27.23 9.58
N GLU A 340 0.80 -27.39 9.03
CA GLU A 340 0.29 -26.55 7.95
C GLU A 340 -0.04 -25.15 8.46
N ASN A 341 0.36 -24.15 7.68
CA ASN A 341 -0.04 -22.75 7.78
C ASN A 341 -0.98 -22.44 6.62
N GLN A 342 -2.19 -22.01 6.90
CA GLN A 342 -3.21 -21.75 5.89
C GLN A 342 -3.55 -20.26 5.80
N ASP A 343 -3.51 -19.71 4.58
CA ASP A 343 -4.10 -18.43 4.21
C ASP A 343 -5.34 -18.71 3.35
N THR A 344 -6.50 -18.21 3.75
CA THR A 344 -7.74 -18.28 2.94
C THR A 344 -8.29 -16.89 2.66
N LYS A 345 -8.90 -16.72 1.49
CA LYS A 345 -9.56 -15.47 1.10
C LYS A 345 -10.85 -15.79 0.35
N GLU A 346 -11.94 -15.20 0.81
CA GLU A 346 -13.24 -15.24 0.12
C GLU A 346 -13.67 -13.83 -0.25
N ASN A 347 -14.00 -13.60 -1.52
CA ASN A 347 -14.49 -12.31 -2.00
C ASN A 347 -15.80 -12.46 -2.76
N LEU A 348 -16.79 -11.64 -2.44
CA LEU A 348 -18.05 -11.53 -3.16
C LEU A 348 -18.32 -10.08 -3.53
N THR A 349 -18.48 -9.80 -4.82
CA THR A 349 -18.86 -8.49 -5.36
C THR A 349 -20.23 -8.56 -6.04
N ILE A 350 -21.10 -7.61 -5.73
CA ILE A 350 -22.42 -7.42 -6.34
C ILE A 350 -22.49 -5.99 -6.86
N LYS A 351 -22.82 -5.81 -8.13
CA LYS A 351 -23.05 -4.49 -8.74
C LYS A 351 -24.39 -4.42 -9.46
N LEU A 352 -25.05 -3.29 -9.32
CA LEU A 352 -26.28 -2.94 -10.03
C LEU A 352 -26.06 -1.62 -10.79
N ASP A 353 -26.39 -1.61 -12.07
CA ASP A 353 -26.30 -0.43 -12.93
C ASP A 353 -27.68 -0.08 -13.47
N TRP A 354 -28.12 1.14 -13.25
CA TRP A 354 -29.44 1.61 -13.67
C TRP A 354 -29.35 2.83 -14.59
N ASN A 355 -29.73 2.65 -15.85
CA ASN A 355 -30.03 3.73 -16.78
C ASN A 355 -31.44 4.24 -16.49
N ILE A 356 -31.58 5.26 -15.63
CA ILE A 356 -32.87 5.82 -15.22
C ILE A 356 -33.55 6.42 -16.46
N ASN A 357 -32.79 7.23 -17.19
CA ASN A 357 -33.14 7.77 -18.51
C ASN A 357 -31.85 8.25 -19.22
N GLU A 358 -31.93 8.95 -20.35
CA GLU A 358 -30.80 9.45 -21.11
C GLU A 358 -29.91 10.44 -20.33
N ASN A 359 -30.46 11.14 -19.33
CA ASN A 359 -29.77 12.17 -18.55
C ASN A 359 -29.36 11.71 -17.17
N HIS A 360 -29.90 10.61 -16.68
CA HIS A 360 -29.64 10.15 -15.31
C HIS A 360 -29.31 8.66 -15.27
N ARG A 361 -28.20 8.31 -14.62
CA ARG A 361 -27.83 6.93 -14.31
C ARG A 361 -27.36 6.79 -12.86
N ALA A 362 -27.52 5.61 -12.31
CA ALA A 362 -27.00 5.25 -11.00
C ALA A 362 -26.26 3.92 -11.05
N SER A 363 -25.29 3.72 -10.19
CA SER A 363 -24.68 2.42 -9.93
C SER A 363 -24.53 2.18 -8.44
N PHE A 364 -24.75 0.95 -8.03
CA PHE A 364 -24.54 0.49 -6.65
C PHE A 364 -23.63 -0.73 -6.67
N ARG A 365 -22.59 -0.72 -5.84
CA ARG A 365 -21.69 -1.84 -5.60
C ARG A 365 -21.68 -2.20 -4.11
N TYR A 366 -21.65 -3.47 -3.81
CA TYR A 366 -21.33 -4.03 -2.50
C TYR A 366 -20.28 -5.11 -2.68
N THR A 367 -19.25 -5.10 -1.84
CA THR A 367 -18.21 -6.12 -1.81
C THR A 367 -17.98 -6.53 -0.37
N THR A 368 -17.94 -7.83 -0.10
CA THR A 368 -17.48 -8.41 1.16
C THR A 368 -16.24 -9.23 0.91
N ASN A 369 -15.29 -9.14 1.84
CA ASN A 369 -14.07 -9.91 1.82
C ASN A 369 -13.81 -10.48 3.22
N GLU A 370 -13.61 -11.79 3.29
CA GLU A 370 -13.31 -12.53 4.51
C GLU A 370 -11.97 -13.23 4.29
N ASP A 371 -10.96 -12.85 5.10
CA ASP A 371 -9.61 -13.42 5.02
C ASP A 371 -9.27 -14.05 6.37
N GLU A 372 -8.58 -15.20 6.33
CA GLU A 372 -8.02 -15.85 7.52
C GLU A 372 -6.55 -16.19 7.26
N ARG A 373 -5.71 -15.98 8.26
CA ARG A 373 -4.29 -16.37 8.24
C ARG A 373 -3.90 -17.02 9.55
N ASP A 374 -3.44 -18.25 9.48
CA ASP A 374 -2.78 -18.90 10.60
C ASP A 374 -1.43 -18.22 10.88
N ALA A 375 -1.15 -17.91 12.12
CA ALA A 375 0.11 -17.32 12.56
C ALA A 375 0.91 -18.36 13.34
N LEU A 376 2.02 -18.79 12.74
CA LEU A 376 3.02 -19.61 13.39
C LEU A 376 3.97 -18.68 14.16
N ALA A 377 3.44 -18.04 15.24
CA ALA A 377 4.19 -17.07 15.99
C ALA A 377 5.43 -17.70 16.62
N ASP A 378 6.56 -16.97 16.57
CA ASP A 378 7.85 -17.33 17.18
C ASP A 378 8.38 -18.72 16.79
N ILE A 379 8.02 -19.22 15.60
CA ILE A 379 8.57 -20.43 15.00
C ILE A 379 9.55 -20.03 13.91
N GLY A 380 10.83 -20.32 14.12
CA GLY A 380 11.89 -19.88 13.24
C GLY A 380 13.21 -20.60 13.45
N ARG A 381 14.30 -19.98 12.97
CA ARG A 381 15.66 -20.54 12.98
C ARG A 381 16.26 -20.73 14.38
N SER A 382 15.79 -20.01 15.36
CA SER A 382 16.29 -20.06 16.74
C SER A 382 15.15 -20.25 17.76
N SER A 383 13.92 -20.49 17.31
CA SER A 383 12.78 -20.58 18.23
C SER A 383 11.74 -21.58 17.74
N SER A 384 10.97 -22.11 18.68
CA SER A 384 9.80 -22.94 18.43
C SER A 384 8.75 -22.75 19.50
N ALA A 385 7.54 -23.26 19.27
CA ALA A 385 6.44 -23.09 20.20
C ALA A 385 5.63 -24.37 20.44
N LEU A 386 4.82 -24.35 21.50
CA LEU A 386 3.69 -25.27 21.68
C LEU A 386 2.42 -24.66 21.06
N SER A 387 1.48 -25.51 20.68
CA SER A 387 0.28 -25.10 19.94
C SER A 387 -0.59 -24.06 20.66
N SER A 388 -0.49 -23.90 21.97
CA SER A 388 -1.19 -22.84 22.72
C SER A 388 -0.71 -21.42 22.37
N HIS A 389 0.46 -21.29 21.73
CA HIS A 389 1.01 -20.00 21.29
C HIS A 389 0.50 -19.55 19.93
N LEU A 390 -0.06 -20.47 19.15
CA LEU A 390 -0.57 -20.19 17.83
C LEU A 390 -1.92 -19.44 17.87
N TYR A 391 -2.19 -18.69 16.83
CA TYR A 391 -3.47 -17.97 16.65
C TYR A 391 -3.80 -17.82 15.16
N THR A 392 -5.07 -17.50 14.86
CA THR A 392 -5.50 -17.16 13.50
C THR A 392 -5.91 -15.70 13.46
N ASN A 393 -5.35 -14.92 12.54
CA ASN A 393 -5.84 -13.57 12.24
C ASN A 393 -7.07 -13.68 11.35
N ASN A 394 -8.19 -13.10 11.77
CA ASN A 394 -9.40 -13.00 10.97
C ASN A 394 -9.61 -11.54 10.56
N PHE A 395 -9.91 -11.34 9.29
CA PHE A 395 -10.17 -10.04 8.70
C PHE A 395 -11.52 -10.06 7.99
N GLN A 396 -12.36 -9.09 8.27
CA GLN A 396 -13.62 -8.87 7.57
C GLN A 396 -13.62 -7.45 7.01
N ASN A 397 -13.89 -7.30 5.72
CA ASN A 397 -13.98 -5.98 5.10
C ASN A 397 -15.24 -5.92 4.20
N ASP A 398 -16.20 -5.09 4.60
CA ASP A 398 -17.45 -4.85 3.88
C ASP A 398 -17.43 -3.46 3.27
N THR A 399 -17.48 -3.33 1.95
CA THR A 399 -17.45 -2.03 1.26
C THR A 399 -18.70 -1.83 0.39
N PHE A 400 -19.17 -0.59 0.31
CA PHE A 400 -20.24 -0.23 -0.63
C PHE A 400 -19.95 1.11 -1.31
N ALA A 401 -20.51 1.29 -2.52
CA ALA A 401 -20.51 2.55 -3.27
C ALA A 401 -21.84 2.73 -4.00
N LEU A 402 -22.45 3.89 -3.84
CA LEU A 402 -23.59 4.37 -4.60
C LEU A 402 -23.19 5.61 -5.38
N ASN A 403 -23.20 5.55 -6.71
CA ASN A 403 -22.87 6.66 -7.60
C ASN A 403 -24.10 7.07 -8.40
N ILE A 404 -24.35 8.38 -8.52
CA ILE A 404 -25.46 8.96 -9.30
C ILE A 404 -24.89 10.06 -10.19
N PHE A 405 -25.12 9.91 -11.49
CA PHE A 405 -24.69 10.84 -12.53
C PHE A 405 -25.91 11.49 -13.16
N SER A 406 -25.93 12.82 -13.22
CA SER A 406 -27.09 13.56 -13.68
C SER A 406 -26.70 14.74 -14.56
N ASP A 407 -27.27 14.81 -15.76
CA ASP A 407 -27.22 15.99 -16.63
C ASP A 407 -28.54 16.79 -16.48
N TRP A 408 -28.45 17.92 -15.81
CA TRP A 408 -29.61 18.77 -15.54
C TRP A 408 -29.92 19.70 -16.71
N SER A 409 -28.89 20.00 -17.50
CA SER A 409 -28.99 20.80 -18.71
C SER A 409 -27.78 20.50 -19.61
N PRO A 410 -27.76 20.95 -20.87
CA PRO A 410 -26.59 20.82 -21.73
C PRO A 410 -25.30 21.42 -21.14
N ASN A 411 -25.45 22.35 -20.20
CA ASN A 411 -24.31 23.07 -19.60
C ASN A 411 -24.06 22.72 -18.13
N PHE A 412 -24.85 21.86 -17.49
CA PHE A 412 -24.70 21.57 -16.08
C PHE A 412 -24.95 20.09 -15.79
N SER A 413 -23.96 19.45 -15.20
CA SER A 413 -24.04 18.06 -14.71
C SER A 413 -23.58 17.96 -13.26
N THR A 414 -24.03 16.93 -12.57
CA THR A 414 -23.60 16.59 -11.23
C THR A 414 -23.23 15.11 -11.14
N GLU A 415 -22.25 14.82 -10.32
CA GLU A 415 -21.94 13.49 -9.82
C GLU A 415 -22.12 13.47 -8.31
N ILE A 416 -22.80 12.45 -7.79
CA ILE A 416 -23.07 12.25 -6.36
C ILE A 416 -22.63 10.84 -6.01
N ARG A 417 -21.85 10.67 -4.92
CA ARG A 417 -21.49 9.36 -4.39
C ARG A 417 -21.71 9.31 -2.89
N PHE A 418 -22.12 8.16 -2.43
CA PHE A 418 -22.06 7.74 -1.04
C PHE A 418 -21.36 6.41 -0.96
N SER A 419 -20.30 6.31 -0.18
CA SER A 419 -19.56 5.06 -0.03
C SER A 419 -19.12 4.83 1.42
N GLY A 420 -18.78 3.61 1.74
CA GLY A 420 -18.24 3.27 3.05
C GLY A 420 -17.53 1.94 3.05
N SER A 421 -16.76 1.73 4.11
CA SER A 421 -16.05 0.51 4.44
C SER A 421 -16.21 0.23 5.93
N ASP A 422 -16.48 -1.02 6.28
CA ASP A 422 -16.49 -1.55 7.65
C ASP A 422 -15.41 -2.63 7.71
N PHE A 423 -14.39 -2.43 8.54
CA PHE A 423 -13.27 -3.35 8.67
C PHE A 423 -13.09 -3.80 10.10
N ASP A 424 -13.03 -5.13 10.28
CA ASP A 424 -12.79 -5.80 11.55
C ASP A 424 -11.54 -6.68 11.45
N LYS A 425 -10.64 -6.57 12.43
CA LYS A 425 -9.50 -7.46 12.63
C LYS A 425 -9.51 -7.98 14.06
N VAL A 426 -9.81 -9.27 14.22
CA VAL A 426 -9.93 -9.92 15.53
C VAL A 426 -9.21 -11.27 15.49
N PRO A 427 -8.07 -11.43 16.22
CA PRO A 427 -7.39 -12.71 16.26
C PRO A 427 -8.19 -13.76 17.07
N THR A 428 -8.19 -14.99 16.58
CA THR A 428 -8.67 -16.16 17.32
C THR A 428 -7.49 -16.83 18.00
N ASN A 429 -7.42 -16.75 19.31
CA ASN A 429 -6.33 -17.31 20.12
C ASN A 429 -6.69 -18.71 20.63
N LEU A 430 -5.72 -19.62 20.67
CA LEU A 430 -5.89 -21.00 21.14
C LEU A 430 -5.75 -21.15 22.67
N SER A 431 -5.26 -20.10 23.37
CA SER A 431 -5.01 -20.13 24.82
C SER A 431 -5.38 -18.80 25.50
N ASN A 432 -5.63 -18.88 26.81
CA ASN A 432 -5.73 -17.73 27.72
C ASN A 432 -4.65 -17.78 28.83
N LEU A 433 -3.66 -18.64 28.67
CA LEU A 433 -2.48 -18.65 29.54
C LEU A 433 -1.65 -17.38 29.31
N PRO A 434 -0.85 -16.93 30.29
CA PRO A 434 0.18 -15.95 30.05
C PRO A 434 1.16 -16.47 28.99
N GLU A 435 1.87 -15.58 28.33
CA GLU A 435 3.00 -15.98 27.49
C GLU A 435 4.13 -16.47 28.38
N VAL A 436 4.72 -17.58 28.01
CA VAL A 436 5.92 -18.11 28.64
C VAL A 436 7.02 -18.28 27.60
N ARG A 437 8.18 -17.71 27.88
CA ARG A 437 9.40 -17.83 27.11
C ARG A 437 10.44 -18.60 27.90
N ILE A 438 11.01 -19.62 27.31
CA ILE A 438 12.10 -20.39 27.89
C ILE A 438 13.31 -20.17 26.99
N ASN A 439 14.24 -19.34 27.46
CA ASN A 439 15.41 -18.91 26.70
C ASN A 439 16.54 -19.94 26.79
N ASP A 440 17.54 -19.85 25.91
CA ASP A 440 18.78 -20.61 25.92
C ASP A 440 18.62 -22.14 26.05
N VAL A 441 17.59 -22.71 25.44
CA VAL A 441 17.31 -24.14 25.45
C VAL A 441 18.46 -24.94 24.81
N GLY A 442 19.07 -25.84 25.59
CA GLY A 442 20.19 -26.67 25.14
C GLY A 442 21.54 -25.94 25.12
N GLY A 443 21.66 -24.78 25.74
CA GLY A 443 22.89 -23.98 25.81
C GLY A 443 23.24 -23.27 24.51
N SER A 444 22.25 -22.97 23.70
CA SER A 444 22.38 -22.28 22.43
C SER A 444 21.19 -21.36 22.27
N ARG A 445 21.29 -20.10 22.31
CA ARG A 445 20.27 -19.01 22.06
C ARG A 445 18.98 -19.45 21.32
N ASN A 446 18.42 -20.60 21.71
CA ASN A 446 17.19 -21.17 21.16
C ASN A 446 16.08 -21.05 22.20
N ASP A 447 14.91 -20.57 21.82
CA ASP A 447 13.83 -20.23 22.72
C ASP A 447 12.58 -21.06 22.45
N ILE A 448 11.89 -21.48 23.52
CA ILE A 448 10.59 -22.16 23.44
C ILE A 448 9.51 -21.25 23.98
N TYR A 449 8.41 -21.13 23.21
CA TYR A 449 7.25 -20.30 23.55
C TYR A 449 6.02 -21.16 23.81
N PHE A 450 5.17 -20.75 24.74
CA PHE A 450 3.81 -21.27 24.89
C PHE A 450 2.89 -20.26 25.59
N GLY A 451 1.57 -20.52 25.61
CA GLY A 451 0.57 -19.57 26.07
C GLY A 451 0.19 -18.58 24.97
N ARG A 452 -0.68 -17.63 25.27
CA ARG A 452 -1.10 -16.63 24.26
C ARG A 452 0.06 -15.68 23.95
N GLU A 453 0.32 -15.45 22.68
CA GLU A 453 1.36 -14.52 22.20
C GLU A 453 1.11 -13.12 22.77
N GLU A 454 2.15 -12.45 23.25
CA GLU A 454 2.12 -11.21 24.01
C GLU A 454 1.24 -10.13 23.38
N PHE A 455 1.41 -9.88 22.07
CA PHE A 455 0.70 -8.82 21.35
C PHE A 455 -0.75 -9.21 21.01
N ARG A 456 -1.16 -10.46 21.29
CA ARG A 456 -2.55 -10.94 21.13
C ARG A 456 -3.29 -11.01 22.47
N HIS A 457 -2.65 -10.66 23.60
CA HIS A 457 -3.29 -10.68 24.91
C HIS A 457 -4.59 -9.85 24.92
N ALA A 458 -4.57 -8.65 24.38
CA ALA A 458 -5.75 -7.83 24.08
C ALA A 458 -5.48 -7.08 22.79
N ASN A 459 -6.08 -7.53 21.70
CA ASN A 459 -5.88 -6.96 20.37
C ASN A 459 -7.17 -7.10 19.56
N GLU A 460 -7.79 -5.99 19.24
CA GLU A 460 -8.98 -5.90 18.39
C GLU A 460 -8.99 -4.55 17.70
N LEU A 461 -9.25 -4.53 16.40
CA LEU A 461 -9.40 -3.33 15.62
C LEU A 461 -10.72 -3.37 14.86
N ASN A 462 -11.53 -2.32 15.03
CA ASN A 462 -12.70 -2.06 14.20
C ASN A 462 -12.59 -0.64 13.64
N THR A 463 -12.82 -0.48 12.35
CA THR A 463 -12.91 0.84 11.71
C THR A 463 -14.16 0.93 10.84
N GLU A 464 -14.83 2.09 10.92
CA GLU A 464 -15.93 2.43 10.02
C GLU A 464 -15.59 3.69 9.26
N ASP A 465 -15.55 3.60 7.93
CA ASP A 465 -15.31 4.74 7.05
C ASP A 465 -16.59 5.09 6.30
N ARG A 466 -16.93 6.38 6.25
CA ARG A 466 -18.06 6.89 5.47
C ARG A 466 -17.58 8.07 4.64
N THR A 467 -17.80 8.00 3.34
CA THR A 467 -17.45 9.07 2.42
C THR A 467 -18.69 9.57 1.72
N PHE A 468 -18.75 10.85 1.70
CA PHE A 468 -19.85 11.59 1.14
C PHE A 468 -19.32 12.70 0.21
N TYR A 469 -19.63 12.69 -1.15
CA TYR A 469 -19.10 13.60 -2.19
C TYR A 469 -20.12 14.07 -3.21
N ILE A 470 -20.14 15.38 -3.66
CA ILE A 470 -20.87 15.98 -4.79
C ILE A 470 -19.96 16.88 -5.60
N GLU A 471 -20.02 16.75 -6.84
CA GLU A 471 -19.38 17.60 -7.81
C GLU A 471 -20.43 18.17 -8.74
N GLY A 472 -20.33 19.46 -9.02
CA GLY A 472 -21.05 20.12 -10.10
C GLY A 472 -20.09 20.58 -11.18
N ASN A 473 -20.39 20.26 -12.44
CA ASN A 473 -19.64 20.71 -13.60
C ASN A 473 -20.48 21.69 -14.41
N TYR A 474 -19.95 22.88 -14.65
CA TYR A 474 -20.61 23.93 -15.42
C TYR A 474 -19.78 24.34 -16.65
N PHE A 475 -20.40 24.22 -17.84
CA PHE A 475 -19.77 24.53 -19.12
C PHE A 475 -20.09 25.94 -19.57
N ILE A 476 -19.06 26.75 -19.82
CA ILE A 476 -19.21 28.10 -20.34
C ILE A 476 -18.14 28.42 -21.36
N GLY A 477 -18.51 28.39 -22.65
CA GLY A 477 -17.57 28.64 -23.73
C GLY A 477 -16.51 27.53 -23.82
N ASN A 478 -15.25 27.84 -23.52
CA ASN A 478 -14.13 26.92 -23.52
C ASN A 478 -13.71 26.53 -22.08
N HIS A 479 -14.50 26.85 -21.09
CA HIS A 479 -14.24 26.57 -19.69
C HIS A 479 -15.16 25.47 -19.17
N THR A 480 -14.59 24.57 -18.37
CA THR A 480 -15.32 23.63 -17.55
C THR A 480 -15.02 23.95 -16.09
N ILE A 481 -15.95 24.63 -15.44
CA ILE A 481 -15.84 24.93 -14.00
C ILE A 481 -16.39 23.77 -13.22
N LYS A 482 -15.56 23.18 -12.38
CA LYS A 482 -15.85 22.09 -11.47
C LYS A 482 -15.80 22.63 -10.04
N ALA A 483 -16.79 22.33 -9.21
CA ALA A 483 -16.77 22.68 -7.79
C ALA A 483 -17.51 21.64 -6.96
N GLY A 484 -17.07 21.47 -5.72
CA GLY A 484 -17.68 20.46 -4.86
C GLY A 484 -17.11 20.46 -3.43
N VAL A 485 -17.54 19.48 -2.69
CA VAL A 485 -17.22 19.25 -1.28
C VAL A 485 -16.84 17.76 -1.10
N ASP A 486 -16.03 17.30 -0.21
CA ASP A 486 -15.57 15.94 0.10
C ASP A 486 -15.54 15.75 1.62
N ILE A 487 -16.38 14.91 2.18
CA ILE A 487 -16.45 14.66 3.63
C ILE A 487 -16.13 13.18 3.86
N GLN A 488 -15.10 12.92 4.63
CA GLN A 488 -14.64 11.59 4.99
C GLN A 488 -14.66 11.46 6.51
N GLU A 489 -15.53 10.60 7.01
CA GLU A 489 -15.68 10.29 8.43
C GLU A 489 -15.04 8.94 8.73
N HIS A 490 -14.30 8.88 9.82
CA HIS A 490 -13.56 7.71 10.27
C HIS A 490 -13.86 7.47 11.74
N ASP A 491 -14.50 6.35 12.07
CA ASP A 491 -14.72 5.87 13.43
C ASP A 491 -13.73 4.74 13.72
N ILE A 492 -13.01 4.83 14.85
CA ILE A 492 -11.91 3.93 15.18
C ILE A 492 -12.09 3.40 16.60
N PHE A 493 -12.13 2.08 16.70
CA PHE A 493 -11.96 1.34 17.95
C PHE A 493 -10.72 0.49 17.85
N ASN A 494 -9.70 0.76 18.68
CA ASN A 494 -8.47 0.00 18.75
C ASN A 494 -8.18 -0.41 20.19
N LEU A 495 -8.33 -1.70 20.48
CA LEU A 495 -7.89 -2.32 21.72
C LEU A 495 -6.51 -2.92 21.49
N PHE A 496 -5.50 -2.40 22.17
CA PHE A 496 -4.14 -2.93 22.12
C PHE A 496 -3.46 -2.77 23.47
N VAL A 497 -3.48 -3.84 24.28
CA VAL A 497 -2.79 -3.91 25.58
C VAL A 497 -1.99 -5.20 25.60
N ASN A 498 -0.74 -5.13 25.11
CA ASN A 498 0.17 -6.27 25.16
C ASN A 498 0.54 -6.61 26.60
N ALA A 499 1.05 -7.81 26.84
CA ALA A 499 1.44 -8.33 28.16
C ALA A 499 0.32 -8.28 29.24
N SER A 500 -0.95 -8.09 28.87
CA SER A 500 -2.06 -7.95 29.82
C SER A 500 -2.41 -9.24 30.57
N LEU A 501 -2.00 -10.41 30.07
CA LEU A 501 -2.13 -11.70 30.74
C LEU A 501 -0.86 -12.12 31.49
N GLY A 502 0.19 -11.26 31.49
CA GLY A 502 1.53 -11.54 31.99
C GLY A 502 2.43 -12.21 30.95
N VAL A 503 3.70 -11.86 30.96
CA VAL A 503 4.77 -12.50 30.19
C VAL A 503 5.83 -12.97 31.19
N TYR A 504 6.23 -14.23 31.10
CA TYR A 504 7.22 -14.83 31.98
C TYR A 504 8.40 -15.36 31.19
N GLU A 505 9.60 -14.96 31.54
CA GLU A 505 10.84 -15.47 30.96
C GLU A 505 11.61 -16.35 31.96
N PHE A 506 12.18 -17.44 31.46
CA PHE A 506 12.97 -18.42 32.24
C PHE A 506 14.28 -18.69 31.52
N ASP A 507 15.40 -18.80 32.27
CA ASP A 507 16.70 -19.19 31.75
C ASP A 507 16.81 -20.73 31.69
N GLY A 508 16.36 -21.29 30.58
CA GLY A 508 16.36 -22.74 30.33
C GLY A 508 15.22 -23.52 30.97
N ILE A 509 15.09 -24.78 30.56
CA ILE A 509 14.00 -25.69 30.97
C ILE A 509 14.04 -26.00 32.49
N GLU A 510 15.23 -26.02 33.12
CA GLU A 510 15.35 -26.32 34.54
C GLU A 510 14.82 -25.18 35.43
N ASP A 511 14.99 -23.92 35.02
CA ASP A 511 14.45 -22.77 35.74
C ASP A 511 12.94 -22.74 35.62
N PHE A 512 12.41 -23.07 34.44
CA PHE A 512 10.96 -23.27 34.27
C PHE A 512 10.45 -24.39 35.15
N ARG A 513 11.14 -25.57 35.25
CA ARG A 513 10.77 -26.68 36.13
C ARG A 513 10.73 -26.28 37.61
N ASN A 514 11.66 -25.41 38.00
CA ASN A 514 11.82 -24.98 39.43
C ASN A 514 11.01 -23.71 39.73
N GLY A 515 10.37 -23.07 38.74
CA GLY A 515 9.59 -21.86 38.90
C GLY A 515 10.43 -20.61 39.19
N ILE A 516 11.70 -20.60 38.70
CA ILE A 516 12.62 -19.47 38.87
C ILE A 516 12.40 -18.54 37.65
N VAL A 517 11.64 -17.48 37.90
CA VAL A 517 11.33 -16.47 36.85
C VAL A 517 12.50 -15.51 36.75
N GLU A 518 13.04 -15.33 35.55
CA GLU A 518 14.10 -14.36 35.26
C GLU A 518 13.50 -12.96 35.04
N GLU A 519 12.48 -12.87 34.20
CA GLU A 519 11.77 -11.63 33.94
C GLU A 519 10.25 -11.84 33.96
N TYR A 520 9.54 -10.88 34.51
CA TYR A 520 8.08 -10.80 34.49
C TYR A 520 7.64 -9.44 33.99
N ARG A 521 6.80 -9.42 32.98
CA ARG A 521 6.17 -8.20 32.48
C ARG A 521 4.66 -8.27 32.58
N LEU A 522 4.04 -7.15 32.98
CA LEU A 522 2.58 -7.01 33.06
C LEU A 522 2.17 -5.58 32.72
N ARG A 523 1.15 -5.46 31.88
CA ARG A 523 0.45 -4.20 31.61
C ARG A 523 -1.01 -4.31 32.01
N VAL A 524 -1.49 -3.40 32.86
CA VAL A 524 -2.86 -3.43 33.39
C VAL A 524 -3.43 -2.01 33.50
N GLY A 525 -4.70 -1.85 33.13
CA GLY A 525 -5.40 -0.57 33.30
C GLY A 525 -5.44 -0.10 34.74
N THR A 526 -5.23 1.18 34.94
CA THR A 526 -5.27 1.81 36.29
C THR A 526 -6.68 1.86 36.86
N ASP A 527 -7.72 1.84 36.05
CA ASP A 527 -9.13 1.76 36.49
C ASP A 527 -9.59 0.29 36.54
N PRO A 528 -9.86 -0.26 37.71
CA PRO A 528 -10.34 -1.65 37.85
C PRO A 528 -11.66 -1.93 37.10
N SER A 529 -12.44 -0.91 36.77
CA SER A 529 -13.67 -1.04 35.99
C SER A 529 -13.38 -1.08 34.47
N ASN A 530 -12.19 -0.69 34.06
CA ASN A 530 -11.70 -0.70 32.67
C ASN A 530 -10.24 -1.23 32.62
N PRO A 531 -10.03 -2.52 32.88
CA PRO A 531 -8.66 -3.08 32.98
C PRO A 531 -7.94 -3.15 31.61
N LEU A 532 -8.67 -3.02 30.51
CA LEU A 532 -8.15 -3.04 29.14
C LEU A 532 -8.65 -1.78 28.41
N PRO A 533 -8.02 -0.62 28.63
CA PRO A 533 -8.44 0.62 27.99
C PRO A 533 -8.16 0.58 26.48
N ALA A 534 -9.21 0.83 25.69
CA ALA A 534 -9.15 0.93 24.24
C ALA A 534 -9.12 2.39 23.78
N ALA A 535 -8.44 2.67 22.68
CA ALA A 535 -8.60 3.92 21.94
C ALA A 535 -9.95 3.86 21.20
N ASN A 536 -10.85 4.79 21.51
CA ASN A 536 -12.14 4.92 20.85
C ASN A 536 -12.36 6.40 20.51
N TRP A 537 -12.26 6.72 19.22
CA TRP A 537 -12.28 8.08 18.75
C TRP A 537 -12.74 8.18 17.30
N SER A 538 -13.20 9.37 16.90
CA SER A 538 -13.60 9.61 15.51
C SER A 538 -13.07 10.94 15.02
N TRP A 539 -12.90 11.05 13.71
CA TRP A 539 -12.52 12.27 13.04
C TRP A 539 -13.13 12.39 11.66
N THR A 540 -13.35 13.63 11.24
CA THR A 540 -13.90 13.95 9.92
C THR A 540 -12.91 14.81 9.14
N ASN A 541 -12.58 14.44 7.91
CA ASN A 541 -11.82 15.30 7.01
C ASN A 541 -12.80 16.05 6.08
N ASN A 542 -12.89 17.37 6.23
CA ASN A 542 -13.78 18.24 5.46
C ASN A 542 -13.04 18.87 4.29
N GLY A 543 -13.32 18.44 3.04
CA GLY A 543 -12.73 18.95 1.82
C GLY A 543 -13.66 19.87 1.03
N LEU A 544 -13.13 21.01 0.55
CA LEU A 544 -13.79 21.92 -0.38
C LEU A 544 -12.91 22.14 -1.58
N PHE A 545 -13.48 22.17 -2.80
CA PHE A 545 -12.67 22.38 -3.99
C PHE A 545 -13.38 23.16 -5.09
N ILE A 546 -12.56 23.83 -5.90
CA ILE A 546 -12.98 24.49 -7.15
C ILE A 546 -11.86 24.43 -8.17
N GLN A 547 -12.20 24.18 -9.43
CA GLN A 547 -11.27 24.04 -10.54
C GLN A 547 -11.87 24.58 -11.82
N ASP A 548 -11.03 25.08 -12.71
CA ASP A 548 -11.37 25.38 -14.10
C ASP A 548 -10.44 24.59 -15.05
N ASN A 549 -11.05 23.86 -15.97
CA ASN A 549 -10.38 23.28 -17.13
C ASN A 549 -10.64 24.20 -18.31
N TRP A 550 -9.64 24.92 -18.77
CA TRP A 550 -9.71 25.91 -19.83
C TRP A 550 -9.02 25.46 -21.10
N MET A 551 -9.80 25.20 -22.13
CA MET A 551 -9.27 25.03 -23.50
C MET A 551 -8.92 26.42 -24.04
N VAL A 552 -7.67 26.84 -23.85
CA VAL A 552 -7.18 28.16 -24.27
C VAL A 552 -7.31 28.32 -25.78
N ASN A 553 -6.96 27.27 -26.50
CA ASN A 553 -7.13 27.09 -27.96
C ASN A 553 -7.12 25.57 -28.27
N GLU A 554 -7.18 25.20 -29.56
CA GLU A 554 -7.22 23.81 -30.03
C GLU A 554 -5.97 22.97 -29.61
N ARG A 555 -4.86 23.64 -29.26
CA ARG A 555 -3.58 22.98 -28.88
C ARG A 555 -3.23 23.09 -27.40
N LEU A 556 -3.83 23.99 -26.65
CA LEU A 556 -3.44 24.24 -25.26
C LEU A 556 -4.65 24.11 -24.34
N THR A 557 -4.58 23.14 -23.46
CA THR A 557 -5.47 22.97 -22.31
C THR A 557 -4.72 23.29 -21.02
N VAL A 558 -5.36 24.08 -20.14
CA VAL A 558 -4.81 24.49 -18.84
C VAL A 558 -5.84 24.17 -17.78
N GLN A 559 -5.39 23.59 -16.69
CA GLN A 559 -6.18 23.27 -15.51
C GLN A 559 -5.60 24.02 -14.31
N TYR A 560 -6.45 24.67 -13.53
CA TYR A 560 -6.05 25.29 -12.28
C TYR A 560 -7.18 25.22 -11.26
N GLY A 561 -6.81 24.98 -10.01
CA GLY A 561 -7.80 24.82 -8.96
C GLY A 561 -7.23 24.96 -7.56
N LEU A 562 -8.15 25.00 -6.61
CA LEU A 562 -7.87 25.06 -5.20
C LEU A 562 -8.68 23.98 -4.49
N ARG A 563 -8.01 23.26 -3.58
CA ARG A 563 -8.65 22.37 -2.61
C ARG A 563 -8.24 22.80 -1.21
N TRP A 564 -9.17 22.70 -0.26
CA TRP A 564 -8.90 22.91 1.16
C TRP A 564 -9.48 21.76 1.95
N ASP A 565 -8.62 21.06 2.69
CA ASP A 565 -9.00 19.98 3.60
C ASP A 565 -8.76 20.41 5.03
N LYS A 566 -9.74 20.17 5.91
CA LYS A 566 -9.66 20.45 7.33
C LYS A 566 -10.12 19.23 8.13
N PRO A 567 -9.23 18.58 8.91
CA PRO A 567 -9.62 17.59 9.90
C PRO A 567 -10.39 18.24 11.07
N ASP A 568 -11.31 17.48 11.64
CA ASP A 568 -12.04 17.78 12.86
C ASP A 568 -12.16 16.49 13.68
N VAL A 569 -11.78 16.50 14.94
CA VAL A 569 -11.73 15.34 15.82
C VAL A 569 -12.75 15.51 16.94
N ASP A 570 -13.59 14.52 17.17
CA ASP A 570 -14.76 14.62 18.04
C ASP A 570 -14.40 14.59 19.55
N ASN A 571 -13.27 13.92 19.90
CA ASN A 571 -12.83 13.81 21.29
C ASN A 571 -11.30 13.92 21.41
N ASN A 572 -10.82 14.22 22.60
CA ASN A 572 -9.39 14.33 22.87
C ASN A 572 -8.88 13.10 23.62
N PRO A 573 -7.58 12.78 23.53
CA PRO A 573 -6.93 11.84 24.43
C PRO A 573 -7.15 12.19 25.89
N THR A 574 -7.07 11.21 26.78
CA THR A 574 -7.21 11.46 28.21
C THR A 574 -6.09 12.38 28.71
N PHE A 575 -6.48 13.50 29.34
CA PHE A 575 -5.53 14.47 29.85
C PHE A 575 -4.75 13.92 31.05
N ASN A 576 -3.42 14.07 31.02
CA ASN A 576 -2.49 13.65 32.07
C ASN A 576 -1.86 14.89 32.73
N GLN A 577 -2.26 15.17 34.00
CA GLN A 577 -1.74 16.31 34.76
C GLN A 577 -0.29 16.08 35.19
N GLU A 578 0.09 14.86 35.58
CA GLU A 578 1.46 14.51 36.03
C GLU A 578 2.46 14.70 34.89
N PHE A 579 2.07 14.28 33.68
CA PHE A 579 2.87 14.54 32.48
C PHE A 579 3.02 16.05 32.23
N THR A 580 1.93 16.80 32.32
CA THR A 580 1.97 18.25 32.08
C THR A 580 2.86 18.96 33.10
N ASP A 581 2.83 18.55 34.36
CA ASP A 581 3.68 19.12 35.42
C ASP A 581 5.17 18.75 35.20
N ALA A 582 5.45 17.56 34.69
CA ALA A 582 6.81 17.07 34.47
C ALA A 582 7.46 17.65 33.19
N PHE A 583 6.72 17.77 32.10
CA PHE A 583 7.25 18.13 30.78
C PHE A 583 6.85 19.54 30.31
N GLY A 584 5.88 20.20 30.98
CA GLY A 584 5.48 21.56 30.67
C GLY A 584 4.61 21.74 29.43
N GLN A 585 4.07 20.63 28.87
CA GLN A 585 3.16 20.62 27.73
C GLN A 585 2.02 19.64 27.94
N ARG A 586 0.94 19.82 27.16
CA ARG A 586 -0.25 18.96 27.25
C ARG A 586 -0.10 17.75 26.34
N ASN A 587 -0.65 16.60 26.79
CA ASN A 587 -0.67 15.34 26.01
C ASN A 587 -1.98 15.15 25.20
N ASP A 588 -2.99 16.00 25.38
CA ASP A 588 -4.34 15.83 24.83
C ASP A 588 -4.60 16.64 23.57
N SER A 589 -3.56 17.04 22.85
CA SER A 589 -3.67 17.69 21.54
C SER A 589 -4.19 16.73 20.48
N VAL A 590 -5.03 17.24 19.59
CA VAL A 590 -5.54 16.53 18.39
C VAL A 590 -5.25 17.34 17.14
N ILE A 591 -5.35 16.70 15.97
CA ILE A 591 -5.16 17.40 14.70
C ILE A 591 -6.32 18.37 14.41
N ASP A 592 -6.01 19.65 14.15
CA ASP A 592 -6.98 20.70 13.83
C ASP A 592 -6.51 21.63 12.68
N SER A 593 -5.35 21.35 12.10
CA SER A 593 -4.74 22.21 11.09
C SER A 593 -5.19 21.90 9.69
N GLY A 594 -5.90 22.83 9.03
CA GLY A 594 -6.33 22.68 7.64
C GLY A 594 -5.20 22.94 6.63
N VAL A 595 -5.26 22.29 5.45
CA VAL A 595 -4.26 22.39 4.38
C VAL A 595 -4.89 22.94 3.11
N LEU A 596 -4.36 24.07 2.59
CA LEU A 596 -4.73 24.62 1.29
C LEU A 596 -3.83 24.04 0.19
N GLN A 597 -4.45 23.49 -0.87
CA GLN A 597 -3.80 22.73 -1.92
C GLN A 597 -4.07 23.37 -3.30
N PRO A 598 -3.34 24.44 -3.69
CA PRO A 598 -3.38 24.96 -5.05
C PRO A 598 -2.75 23.94 -6.01
N ARG A 599 -3.37 23.76 -7.17
CA ARG A 599 -2.89 22.87 -8.25
C ARG A 599 -3.02 23.57 -9.59
N PHE A 600 -2.04 23.32 -10.45
CA PHE A 600 -1.95 23.82 -11.81
C PHE A 600 -1.41 22.71 -12.71
N GLY A 601 -2.02 22.54 -13.89
CA GLY A 601 -1.56 21.64 -14.91
C GLY A 601 -1.76 22.21 -16.31
N PHE A 602 -1.03 21.70 -17.28
CA PHE A 602 -1.19 22.05 -18.68
C PHE A 602 -0.87 20.86 -19.58
N ASN A 603 -1.51 20.84 -20.76
CA ASN A 603 -1.17 19.98 -21.88
C ASN A 603 -1.11 20.86 -23.14
N TYR A 604 -0.02 20.74 -23.89
CA TYR A 604 0.19 21.43 -25.15
C TYR A 604 0.42 20.44 -26.27
N ASP A 605 -0.54 20.33 -27.17
CA ASP A 605 -0.45 19.53 -28.40
C ASP A 605 0.46 20.22 -29.41
N MET A 606 1.54 19.55 -29.81
CA MET A 606 2.51 19.98 -30.81
C MET A 606 2.40 19.16 -32.10
N SER A 607 1.34 18.36 -32.21
CA SER A 607 1.14 17.47 -33.36
C SER A 607 1.01 18.27 -34.67
N ASP A 608 1.78 17.85 -35.68
CA ASP A 608 1.68 18.29 -37.07
C ASP A 608 1.62 17.05 -37.96
N GLU A 609 2.78 16.52 -38.43
CA GLU A 609 2.88 15.27 -39.20
C GLU A 609 2.95 14.03 -38.28
N LEU A 610 3.47 14.18 -37.06
CA LEU A 610 3.59 13.14 -36.00
C LEU A 610 2.90 13.64 -34.74
N ASN A 611 2.28 12.73 -33.98
CA ASN A 611 1.71 13.03 -32.70
C ASN A 611 2.80 13.42 -31.71
N MET A 612 2.64 14.55 -31.04
CA MET A 612 3.59 15.06 -30.04
C MET A 612 2.88 15.99 -29.06
N GLN A 613 3.14 15.79 -27.77
CA GLN A 613 2.63 16.68 -26.73
C GLN A 613 3.68 16.99 -25.66
N ILE A 614 3.54 18.16 -25.02
CA ILE A 614 4.26 18.52 -23.80
C ILE A 614 3.22 18.74 -22.72
N ARG A 615 3.37 18.06 -21.59
CA ARG A 615 2.47 18.15 -20.44
C ARG A 615 3.23 18.34 -19.14
N GLY A 616 2.56 18.88 -18.14
CA GLY A 616 3.16 19.05 -16.84
C GLY A 616 2.31 19.88 -15.88
N GLY A 617 2.82 20.07 -14.69
CA GLY A 617 2.12 20.81 -13.67
C GLY A 617 2.89 20.96 -12.36
N ILE A 618 2.24 21.60 -11.42
CA ILE A 618 2.71 21.80 -10.05
C ILE A 618 1.52 21.88 -9.10
N GLY A 619 1.62 21.23 -7.94
CA GLY A 619 0.52 21.24 -6.97
C GLY A 619 0.94 20.81 -5.58
N ILE A 620 0.14 21.21 -4.61
CA ILE A 620 0.24 20.74 -3.23
C ILE A 620 -0.76 19.60 -3.05
N PHE A 621 -0.30 18.53 -2.39
CA PHE A 621 -1.08 17.33 -2.09
C PHE A 621 -0.95 17.01 -0.62
N SER A 622 -2.04 16.62 0.01
CA SER A 622 -2.09 16.25 1.42
C SER A 622 -2.91 14.99 1.62
N GLY A 623 -2.58 14.22 2.68
CA GLY A 623 -3.28 13.01 3.05
C GLY A 623 -2.39 11.77 3.08
N GLY A 624 -3.03 10.60 3.13
CA GLY A 624 -2.36 9.33 3.31
C GLY A 624 -1.71 9.21 4.68
N SER A 625 -2.39 9.67 5.75
CA SER A 625 -1.92 9.49 7.12
C SER A 625 -2.59 8.26 7.70
N PRO A 626 -1.84 7.21 8.07
CA PRO A 626 -2.41 6.10 8.79
C PRO A 626 -2.95 6.59 10.14
N ALA A 627 -4.22 6.29 10.40
CA ALA A 627 -4.89 6.72 11.62
C ALA A 627 -4.26 6.11 12.88
N VAL A 628 -3.51 5.03 12.76
CA VAL A 628 -2.78 4.40 13.87
C VAL A 628 -1.84 5.38 14.57
N TRP A 629 -1.16 6.26 13.80
CA TRP A 629 -0.25 7.24 14.41
C TRP A 629 -0.99 8.35 15.15
N LEU A 630 -2.18 8.71 14.68
CA LEU A 630 -3.07 9.64 15.38
C LEU A 630 -3.81 8.97 16.55
N SER A 631 -3.92 7.63 16.52
CA SER A 631 -4.54 6.81 17.57
C SER A 631 -3.60 6.56 18.77
N ASN A 632 -2.27 6.59 18.55
CA ASN A 632 -1.29 6.34 19.61
C ASN A 632 -1.49 7.23 20.86
N PRO A 633 -1.78 8.56 20.75
CA PRO A 633 -2.10 9.39 21.91
C PRO A 633 -3.36 8.96 22.68
N PHE A 634 -4.32 8.33 22.01
CA PHE A 634 -5.53 7.79 22.68
C PHE A 634 -5.25 6.46 23.36
N THR A 635 -4.36 5.63 22.80
CA THR A 635 -3.94 4.35 23.38
C THR A 635 -3.03 4.57 24.59
N ASN A 636 -2.04 5.45 24.47
CA ASN A 636 -1.02 5.72 25.49
C ASN A 636 -1.03 7.19 25.96
N PRO A 637 -2.10 7.68 26.60
CA PRO A 637 -2.12 9.04 27.14
C PRO A 637 -1.29 9.18 28.42
N GLY A 638 -0.76 8.09 28.96
CA GLY A 638 -0.16 7.96 30.30
C GLY A 638 -1.18 7.94 31.42
N GLY A 639 -0.89 7.25 32.49
CA GLY A 639 -1.76 7.13 33.66
C GLY A 639 -3.02 6.27 33.48
N ASN A 640 -3.29 5.74 32.30
CA ASN A 640 -4.38 4.81 32.01
C ASN A 640 -3.94 3.32 32.08
N ILE A 641 -2.65 3.04 31.93
CA ILE A 641 -2.03 1.72 32.01
C ILE A 641 -0.83 1.80 32.95
N ASN A 642 -0.71 0.83 33.86
CA ASN A 642 0.49 0.58 34.63
C ASN A 642 1.33 -0.48 33.91
N GLU A 643 2.61 -0.20 33.75
CA GLU A 643 3.60 -1.12 33.19
C GLU A 643 4.51 -1.61 34.31
N PHE A 644 4.70 -2.91 34.41
CA PHE A 644 5.60 -3.54 35.39
C PHE A 644 6.58 -4.43 34.65
N GLU A 645 7.86 -4.27 34.96
CA GLU A 645 8.95 -5.13 34.52
C GLU A 645 9.79 -5.47 35.75
N ILE A 646 9.87 -6.75 36.07
CA ILE A 646 10.51 -7.27 37.30
C ILE A 646 11.56 -8.30 36.88
N THR A 647 12.83 -8.01 37.15
CA THR A 647 13.99 -8.84 36.79
C THR A 647 14.77 -9.35 37.99
N ASP A 648 14.21 -9.21 39.22
CA ASP A 648 14.89 -9.55 40.47
C ASP A 648 14.51 -10.96 40.99
N GLY A 649 13.73 -11.75 40.23
CA GLY A 649 13.27 -13.08 40.62
C GLY A 649 12.25 -13.11 41.78
N SER A 650 11.68 -11.97 42.12
CA SER A 650 10.71 -11.88 43.26
C SER A 650 9.31 -12.34 42.88
N VAL A 651 8.99 -12.47 41.60
CA VAL A 651 7.67 -12.87 41.09
C VAL A 651 7.63 -14.38 40.88
N ALA A 652 6.66 -15.07 41.51
CA ALA A 652 6.42 -16.48 41.24
C ALA A 652 5.55 -16.67 39.99
N PHE A 653 5.79 -17.73 39.24
CA PHE A 653 4.98 -18.05 38.04
C PHE A 653 3.51 -18.29 38.45
N ASN A 654 2.62 -17.55 37.84
CA ASN A 654 1.17 -17.70 37.94
C ASN A 654 0.57 -18.02 36.56
N PRO A 655 0.06 -19.26 36.34
CA PRO A 655 -0.49 -19.63 35.01
C PRO A 655 -1.91 -19.08 34.74
N ASP A 656 -2.56 -18.43 35.72
CA ASP A 656 -3.89 -17.85 35.53
C ASP A 656 -3.76 -16.45 34.86
N GLY A 657 -3.83 -16.39 33.54
CA GLY A 657 -3.73 -15.15 32.81
C GLY A 657 -4.76 -14.08 33.18
N ALA A 658 -5.96 -14.51 33.64
CA ALA A 658 -7.01 -13.57 34.03
C ALA A 658 -6.78 -12.93 35.43
N ASN A 659 -5.95 -13.54 36.28
CA ASN A 659 -5.72 -13.11 37.65
C ASN A 659 -4.23 -12.94 37.96
N GLN A 660 -3.54 -12.16 37.11
CA GLN A 660 -2.14 -11.86 37.32
C GLN A 660 -1.90 -11.02 38.58
N GLN A 661 -0.79 -11.29 39.25
CA GLN A 661 -0.41 -10.55 40.46
C GLN A 661 0.23 -9.20 40.07
N ILE A 662 -0.34 -8.11 40.56
CA ILE A 662 0.31 -6.80 40.50
C ILE A 662 1.48 -6.84 41.49
N PRO A 663 2.73 -6.62 41.03
CA PRO A 663 3.90 -6.69 41.87
C PRO A 663 3.81 -5.68 43.03
N ALA A 664 4.09 -6.17 44.28
CA ALA A 664 4.14 -5.30 45.45
C ALA A 664 5.50 -4.57 45.48
N GLY A 665 5.52 -3.29 45.18
CA GLY A 665 6.72 -2.43 45.25
C GLY A 665 7.38 -2.11 43.92
N GLY A 666 6.80 -2.52 42.81
CA GLY A 666 7.15 -1.93 41.50
C GLY A 666 6.53 -0.54 41.40
N ASP A 667 7.35 0.48 41.16
CA ASP A 667 6.83 1.79 40.79
C ASP A 667 6.44 1.73 39.30
N PRO A 668 5.11 1.78 38.96
CA PRO A 668 4.71 1.67 37.58
C PRO A 668 5.21 2.90 36.79
N VAL A 669 5.76 2.63 35.63
CA VAL A 669 6.23 3.65 34.69
C VAL A 669 5.09 4.01 33.74
N GLN A 670 4.99 5.28 33.36
CA GLN A 670 3.98 5.75 32.41
C GLN A 670 4.62 6.02 31.05
N SER A 671 4.13 5.38 30.01
CA SER A 671 4.47 5.77 28.63
C SER A 671 3.43 6.75 28.08
N VAL A 672 3.88 7.79 27.37
CA VAL A 672 3.01 8.85 26.82
C VAL A 672 3.29 9.09 25.36
N ASP A 673 2.31 8.83 24.51
CA ASP A 673 2.30 9.28 23.14
C ASP A 673 1.50 10.59 23.04
N LEU A 674 2.02 11.58 22.32
CA LEU A 674 1.36 12.86 22.19
C LEU A 674 1.56 13.47 20.80
N LEU A 675 0.64 14.36 20.42
CA LEU A 675 0.65 15.08 19.16
C LEU A 675 1.09 16.53 19.37
N ASP A 676 1.99 17.01 18.49
CA ASP A 676 2.34 18.44 18.40
C ASP A 676 1.09 19.26 18.12
N PRO A 677 0.77 20.32 18.91
CA PRO A 677 -0.42 21.14 18.67
C PRO A 677 -0.49 21.78 17.26
N ASP A 678 0.65 21.98 16.61
CA ASP A 678 0.75 22.54 15.27
C ASP A 678 0.87 21.46 14.17
N PHE A 679 0.68 20.19 14.52
CA PHE A 679 0.79 19.06 13.60
C PHE A 679 -0.17 19.19 12.41
N LYS A 680 0.33 18.88 11.22
CA LYS A 680 -0.44 18.82 9.96
C LYS A 680 -0.35 17.44 9.35
N LEU A 681 -1.42 17.06 8.66
CA LEU A 681 -1.40 15.85 7.82
C LEU A 681 -0.23 15.91 6.83
N PRO A 682 0.38 14.77 6.48
CA PRO A 682 1.46 14.71 5.52
C PRO A 682 1.13 15.52 4.27
N THR A 683 2.05 16.41 3.88
CA THR A 683 1.85 17.35 2.78
C THR A 683 3.10 17.42 1.93
N VAL A 684 2.93 17.38 0.61
CA VAL A 684 4.02 17.47 -0.38
C VAL A 684 3.72 18.49 -1.46
N LEU A 685 4.77 19.08 -2.02
CA LEU A 685 4.72 19.80 -3.30
C LEU A 685 5.19 18.83 -4.39
N LYS A 686 4.34 18.53 -5.38
CA LYS A 686 4.71 17.74 -6.56
C LYS A 686 4.75 18.63 -7.79
N SER A 687 5.69 18.35 -8.70
CA SER A 687 5.74 18.93 -10.03
C SER A 687 6.29 17.93 -11.03
N ASN A 688 5.80 17.99 -12.26
CA ASN A 688 6.32 17.20 -13.36
C ASN A 688 6.38 18.01 -14.65
N ILE A 689 7.21 17.54 -15.56
CA ILE A 689 7.20 17.91 -16.98
C ILE A 689 7.48 16.67 -17.82
N ALA A 690 6.70 16.48 -18.87
CA ALA A 690 6.83 15.35 -19.77
C ALA A 690 6.72 15.79 -21.24
N ILE A 691 7.39 15.04 -22.10
CA ILE A 691 7.22 15.08 -23.54
C ILE A 691 6.90 13.67 -24.02
N ASP A 692 5.82 13.53 -24.75
CA ASP A 692 5.39 12.29 -25.38
C ASP A 692 5.35 12.50 -26.89
N MET A 693 5.86 11.56 -27.69
CA MET A 693 5.97 11.70 -29.12
C MET A 693 5.85 10.38 -29.89
N GLU A 694 5.26 10.42 -31.02
CA GLU A 694 5.39 9.40 -32.05
C GLU A 694 6.73 9.56 -32.76
N LEU A 695 7.53 8.51 -32.81
CA LEU A 695 8.83 8.52 -33.44
C LEU A 695 8.68 8.23 -34.96
N PRO A 696 9.50 8.83 -35.85
CA PRO A 696 9.38 8.66 -37.29
C PRO A 696 9.78 7.25 -37.75
N TRP A 697 10.02 6.32 -36.86
CA TRP A 697 10.48 4.96 -37.13
C TRP A 697 9.43 3.96 -36.71
N TYR A 698 8.84 3.26 -37.68
CA TYR A 698 7.97 2.11 -37.44
C TYR A 698 6.74 2.38 -36.57
N GLY A 699 6.29 3.63 -36.36
CA GLY A 699 5.18 3.97 -35.47
C GLY A 699 5.49 3.60 -34.00
N LEU A 700 6.72 3.80 -33.56
CA LEU A 700 7.10 3.73 -32.14
C LEU A 700 6.61 4.99 -31.45
N GLU A 701 6.08 4.82 -30.24
CA GLU A 701 5.72 5.91 -29.34
C GLU A 701 6.71 5.90 -28.17
N GLY A 702 7.07 7.07 -27.71
CA GLY A 702 7.98 7.18 -26.58
C GLY A 702 7.85 8.50 -25.85
N GLY A 703 8.41 8.58 -24.69
CA GLY A 703 8.41 9.79 -23.90
C GLY A 703 9.51 9.86 -22.86
N PHE A 704 9.69 11.07 -22.39
CA PHE A 704 10.55 11.41 -21.26
C PHE A 704 9.73 12.20 -20.25
N GLU A 705 9.86 11.84 -18.97
CA GLU A 705 9.22 12.55 -17.88
C GLU A 705 10.21 12.81 -16.75
N TYR A 706 10.18 14.04 -16.21
CA TYR A 706 10.89 14.40 -14.99
C TYR A 706 9.91 14.85 -13.92
N GLU A 707 10.05 14.29 -12.73
CA GLU A 707 9.21 14.60 -11.56
C GLU A 707 10.07 15.04 -10.39
N TYR A 708 9.55 16.00 -9.64
CA TYR A 708 10.11 16.48 -8.39
C TYR A 708 9.05 16.56 -7.32
N THR A 709 9.30 15.91 -6.18
CA THR A 709 8.44 15.98 -4.98
C THR A 709 9.26 16.52 -3.82
N LYS A 710 8.74 17.53 -3.13
CA LYS A 710 9.34 18.12 -1.92
C LYS A 710 8.43 17.90 -0.73
N GLN A 711 8.96 17.30 0.34
CA GLN A 711 8.27 17.20 1.62
C GLN A 711 8.04 18.58 2.22
N ARG A 712 6.81 18.86 2.67
CA ARG A 712 6.44 20.09 3.38
C ARG A 712 6.14 19.83 4.85
N ASP A 713 5.27 18.88 5.10
CA ASP A 713 4.88 18.45 6.44
C ASP A 713 4.99 16.91 6.45
N GLY A 714 6.19 16.38 6.69
CA GLY A 714 6.47 14.95 6.84
C GLY A 714 6.35 14.52 8.28
N ILE A 715 6.28 13.23 8.54
CA ILE A 715 6.15 12.68 9.89
C ILE A 715 7.53 12.52 10.54
N PHE A 716 7.62 12.88 11.81
CA PHE A 716 8.80 12.70 12.64
C PHE A 716 8.40 12.46 14.10
N TYR A 717 9.07 11.53 14.76
CA TYR A 717 8.93 11.28 16.20
C TYR A 717 10.13 11.80 16.96
N GLN A 718 9.88 12.42 18.13
CA GLN A 718 10.89 12.82 19.10
C GLN A 718 10.60 12.16 20.44
N HIS A 719 11.61 11.59 21.08
CA HIS A 719 11.52 11.07 22.44
C HIS A 719 11.83 12.17 23.45
N LEU A 720 10.80 12.73 24.09
CA LEU A 720 10.95 13.87 24.99
C LEU A 720 11.57 13.51 26.34
N ASN A 721 11.51 12.23 26.72
CA ASN A 721 12.16 11.73 27.94
C ASN A 721 13.63 11.38 27.74
N LEU A 722 14.16 11.44 26.51
CA LEU A 722 15.59 11.36 26.26
C LEU A 722 16.27 12.56 26.93
N GLY A 723 17.18 12.32 27.84
CA GLY A 723 17.90 13.34 28.62
C GLY A 723 18.84 14.18 27.74
N ASP A 724 19.44 15.19 28.37
CA ASP A 724 20.51 15.93 27.72
C ASP A 724 21.76 15.05 27.58
N PRO A 725 22.53 15.14 26.49
CA PRO A 725 23.78 14.39 26.34
C PRO A 725 24.74 14.67 27.48
N THR A 726 25.35 13.64 28.02
CA THR A 726 26.39 13.72 29.04
C THR A 726 27.75 14.14 28.44
N GLY A 727 27.92 13.89 27.13
CA GLY A 727 29.13 14.20 26.38
C GLY A 727 28.99 13.91 24.89
N THR A 728 30.14 13.78 24.24
CA THR A 728 30.22 13.46 22.81
C THR A 728 31.28 12.39 22.62
N LEU A 729 30.98 11.36 21.85
CA LEU A 729 31.94 10.33 21.48
C LEU A 729 32.98 10.88 20.47
N PRO A 730 34.15 10.23 20.30
CA PRO A 730 35.16 10.65 19.34
C PRO A 730 34.69 10.78 17.89
N ASP A 731 33.67 10.06 17.48
CA ASP A 731 33.07 10.14 16.15
C ASP A 731 32.05 11.29 15.97
N GLY A 732 31.79 12.04 17.04
CA GLY A 732 30.92 13.23 17.03
C GLY A 732 29.47 13.00 17.42
N ARG A 733 29.04 11.73 17.68
CA ARG A 733 27.68 11.48 18.16
C ARG A 733 27.51 11.87 19.63
N ASN A 734 26.31 12.23 20.04
CA ASN A 734 25.99 12.47 21.44
C ASN A 734 26.18 11.21 22.27
N SER A 735 26.53 11.33 23.53
CA SER A 735 26.58 10.24 24.50
C SER A 735 25.70 10.53 25.69
N TYR A 736 24.99 9.50 26.12
CA TYR A 736 24.11 9.50 27.29
C TYR A 736 24.66 8.59 28.40
N TYR A 737 25.86 8.00 28.23
CA TYR A 737 26.55 7.25 29.25
C TYR A 737 27.13 8.18 30.32
N GLY A 738 27.18 7.75 31.56
CA GLY A 738 27.87 8.47 32.65
C GLY A 738 29.34 8.66 32.37
N ASP A 739 30.02 7.70 31.72
CA ASP A 739 31.37 7.82 31.15
C ASP A 739 31.38 7.47 29.67
N PRO A 740 31.41 8.47 28.76
CA PRO A 740 31.39 8.25 27.32
C PRO A 740 32.59 7.44 26.78
N LEU A 741 33.73 7.40 27.45
CA LEU A 741 34.93 6.71 26.93
C LEU A 741 34.95 5.23 27.29
N THR A 742 34.28 4.85 28.36
CA THR A 742 34.18 3.44 28.76
C THR A 742 32.82 2.83 28.47
N LEU A 743 31.90 3.62 27.89
CA LEU A 743 30.51 3.25 27.61
C LEU A 743 29.86 2.64 28.88
N SER A 744 30.06 3.26 30.03
CA SER A 744 29.65 2.73 31.32
C SER A 744 29.13 3.84 32.24
N GLY A 745 28.68 3.43 33.43
CA GLY A 745 28.16 4.35 34.44
C GLY A 745 26.61 4.47 34.43
N GLY A 746 25.93 3.52 33.74
CA GLY A 746 24.50 3.56 33.53
C GLY A 746 24.12 4.58 32.44
N SER A 747 23.12 4.30 31.69
CA SER A 747 22.56 5.27 30.73
C SER A 747 21.75 6.31 31.51
N GLU A 748 22.09 7.57 31.35
CA GLU A 748 21.35 8.71 31.89
C GLU A 748 20.24 9.18 30.93
N PHE A 749 19.74 8.25 30.07
CA PHE A 749 18.88 8.61 28.97
C PHE A 749 17.52 9.09 29.42
N ASN A 750 16.97 8.61 30.56
CA ASN A 750 15.67 9.07 31.03
C ASN A 750 15.78 10.38 31.82
N ARG A 751 15.22 11.45 31.27
CA ARG A 751 15.10 12.75 31.92
C ARG A 751 14.26 12.69 33.19
N ASN A 752 13.20 11.87 33.19
CA ASN A 752 12.33 11.65 34.31
C ASN A 752 12.02 10.13 34.43
N ARG A 753 12.38 9.52 35.53
CA ARG A 753 12.26 8.07 35.76
C ARG A 753 10.83 7.59 36.10
N ASP A 754 9.91 8.53 36.39
CA ASP A 754 8.49 8.21 36.54
C ASP A 754 7.81 7.93 35.19
N PHE A 755 8.51 8.26 34.08
CA PHE A 755 8.05 8.08 32.70
C PHE A 755 9.05 7.19 31.93
N GLY A 756 8.51 6.25 31.15
CA GLY A 756 9.25 5.48 30.16
C GLY A 756 9.33 6.24 28.84
N ASP A 757 8.71 5.67 27.81
CA ASP A 757 8.66 6.29 26.51
C ASP A 757 7.74 7.51 26.49
N VAL A 758 8.26 8.63 26.01
CA VAL A 758 7.48 9.87 25.80
C VAL A 758 7.67 10.33 24.37
N LEU A 759 6.75 9.97 23.49
CA LEU A 759 6.89 10.11 22.05
C LEU A 759 6.01 11.25 21.51
N LEU A 760 6.63 12.31 21.04
CA LEU A 760 5.97 13.43 20.36
C LEU A 760 5.94 13.20 18.85
N LEU A 761 4.75 13.04 18.28
CA LEU A 761 4.51 13.07 16.84
C LEU A 761 4.48 14.51 16.33
N THR A 762 5.41 14.88 15.47
CA THR A 762 5.57 16.23 14.91
C THR A 762 5.86 16.19 13.41
N ASN A 763 6.06 17.35 12.79
CA ASN A 763 6.34 17.46 11.35
C ASN A 763 7.81 17.76 11.03
N THR A 764 8.24 17.37 9.83
CA THR A 764 9.49 17.76 9.21
C THR A 764 9.28 18.28 7.79
N SER A 765 10.04 19.30 7.37
CA SER A 765 10.05 19.78 5.98
C SER A 765 11.23 19.26 5.17
N LYS A 766 12.01 18.34 5.75
CA LYS A 766 13.17 17.73 5.10
C LYS A 766 12.76 16.49 4.31
N GLY A 767 13.47 16.23 3.23
CA GLY A 767 13.21 15.14 2.29
C GLY A 767 12.72 15.64 0.93
N ASP A 768 13.13 14.93 -0.11
CA ASP A 768 12.72 15.18 -1.49
C ASP A 768 12.90 13.94 -2.37
N VAL A 769 12.15 13.91 -3.47
CA VAL A 769 12.25 12.86 -4.50
C VAL A 769 12.47 13.52 -5.86
N LYS A 770 13.42 13.01 -6.61
CA LYS A 770 13.71 13.37 -8.01
C LYS A 770 13.64 12.11 -8.83
N ARG A 771 12.91 12.15 -9.93
CA ARG A 771 12.72 10.99 -10.80
C ARG A 771 12.76 11.38 -12.27
N ALA A 772 13.52 10.63 -13.05
CA ALA A 772 13.56 10.74 -14.48
C ALA A 772 13.16 9.40 -15.12
N THR A 773 12.17 9.41 -16.00
CA THR A 773 11.65 8.21 -16.67
C THR A 773 11.71 8.39 -18.17
N ILE A 774 12.17 7.34 -18.86
CA ILE A 774 12.10 7.21 -20.32
C ILE A 774 11.34 5.94 -20.64
N TYR A 775 10.43 6.00 -21.60
CA TYR A 775 9.72 4.82 -22.08
C TYR A 775 9.61 4.79 -23.60
N LEU A 776 9.47 3.56 -24.12
CA LEU A 776 9.17 3.27 -25.52
C LEU A 776 8.11 2.20 -25.58
N GLN A 777 7.12 2.37 -26.46
CA GLN A 777 6.12 1.34 -26.71
C GLN A 777 5.73 1.24 -28.16
N LYS A 778 5.16 0.09 -28.51
CA LYS A 778 4.55 -0.15 -29.80
C LYS A 778 3.39 -1.12 -29.67
N ARG A 779 2.28 -0.78 -30.32
CA ARG A 779 1.13 -1.68 -30.49
C ARG A 779 0.93 -1.99 -31.97
N THR A 780 0.70 -3.24 -32.29
CA THR A 780 0.28 -3.73 -33.61
C THR A 780 -0.87 -4.72 -33.41
N GLU A 781 -1.40 -5.27 -34.49
CA GLU A 781 -2.44 -6.31 -34.42
C GLU A 781 -2.02 -7.54 -33.56
N HIS A 782 -0.74 -7.93 -33.62
CA HIS A 782 -0.22 -9.13 -32.96
C HIS A 782 0.67 -8.86 -31.77
N PHE A 783 1.20 -7.65 -31.63
CA PHE A 783 2.16 -7.32 -30.58
C PHE A 783 1.75 -6.06 -29.82
N PHE A 784 1.89 -6.13 -28.50
CA PHE A 784 2.10 -4.98 -27.66
C PHE A 784 3.44 -5.14 -26.95
N VAL A 785 4.34 -4.17 -27.09
CA VAL A 785 5.60 -4.12 -26.36
C VAL A 785 5.77 -2.76 -25.70
N LYS A 786 6.23 -2.75 -24.47
CA LYS A 786 6.59 -1.55 -23.71
C LYS A 786 7.87 -1.79 -22.94
N GLY A 787 8.81 -0.88 -23.03
CA GLY A 787 10.01 -0.85 -22.21
C GLY A 787 10.12 0.48 -21.51
N SER A 788 10.51 0.50 -20.24
CA SER A 788 10.75 1.73 -19.48
C SER A 788 11.99 1.63 -18.60
N TYR A 789 12.60 2.79 -18.39
CA TYR A 789 13.70 2.97 -17.44
C TYR A 789 13.41 4.17 -16.56
N THR A 790 13.58 4.01 -15.27
CA THR A 790 13.43 5.07 -14.28
C THR A 790 14.68 5.16 -13.42
N ASN A 791 15.17 6.39 -13.25
CA ASN A 791 16.18 6.73 -12.25
C ASN A 791 15.52 7.57 -11.15
N THR A 792 15.63 7.13 -9.90
CA THR A 792 15.05 7.79 -8.72
C THR A 792 16.13 8.14 -7.71
N SER A 793 16.07 9.35 -7.19
CA SER A 793 16.84 9.78 -6.01
C SER A 793 15.85 10.32 -4.98
N SER A 794 15.80 9.69 -3.83
CA SER A 794 14.84 9.96 -2.75
C SER A 794 15.53 10.12 -1.42
N SER A 795 15.14 11.10 -0.63
CA SER A 795 15.63 11.32 0.73
C SER A 795 14.49 11.51 1.72
N GLU A 796 14.66 11.01 2.94
CA GLU A 796 13.67 11.11 4.01
C GLU A 796 14.32 11.24 5.39
N VAL A 797 13.57 11.70 6.39
CA VAL A 797 13.99 11.72 7.79
C VAL A 797 13.56 10.47 8.52
N SER A 798 12.31 10.02 8.32
CA SER A 798 11.73 8.85 8.97
C SER A 798 11.10 7.93 7.93
N THR A 799 11.30 6.62 8.09
CA THR A 799 10.76 5.58 7.21
C THR A 799 9.30 5.29 7.46
N GLY A 800 8.79 5.49 8.70
CA GLY A 800 7.41 5.20 9.06
C GLY A 800 7.03 3.73 8.88
N THR A 801 7.90 2.80 9.27
CA THR A 801 7.73 1.36 9.05
C THR A 801 6.78 0.69 10.02
N SER A 802 6.59 1.27 11.21
CA SER A 802 5.78 0.67 12.29
C SER A 802 4.48 1.43 12.56
N SER A 803 3.51 0.73 13.12
CA SER A 803 2.30 1.30 13.71
C SER A 803 2.55 1.92 15.09
N ARG A 804 3.53 1.41 15.85
CA ARG A 804 3.87 1.89 17.19
C ARG A 804 4.77 3.13 17.12
N ALA A 805 4.50 4.13 17.96
CA ALA A 805 5.28 5.35 18.05
C ALA A 805 6.75 5.08 18.38
N ILE A 806 7.01 4.28 19.44
CA ILE A 806 8.36 3.94 19.88
C ILE A 806 9.15 3.22 18.78
N SER A 807 8.55 2.25 18.08
CA SER A 807 9.24 1.53 17.01
C SER A 807 9.61 2.42 15.82
N ASN A 808 8.85 3.47 15.52
CA ASN A 808 9.21 4.45 14.49
C ASN A 808 10.38 5.34 14.92
N TRP A 809 10.65 5.47 16.22
CA TRP A 809 11.79 6.17 16.76
C TRP A 809 13.01 5.25 16.89
N ASN A 810 12.84 4.02 17.43
CA ASN A 810 13.90 3.02 17.67
C ASN A 810 14.48 2.46 16.38
N ASN A 811 13.63 1.97 15.48
CA ASN A 811 14.01 1.21 14.27
C ASN A 811 14.47 2.15 13.14
N ARG A 812 15.23 3.17 13.45
CA ARG A 812 15.76 4.13 12.49
C ARG A 812 17.27 4.26 12.66
N PRO A 813 18.08 3.68 11.76
CA PRO A 813 19.52 3.91 11.79
C PRO A 813 19.84 5.41 11.80
N THR A 814 20.60 5.85 12.79
CA THR A 814 20.82 7.30 13.04
C THR A 814 22.16 7.56 13.73
N VAL A 815 22.57 8.81 13.73
CA VAL A 815 23.69 9.29 14.57
C VAL A 815 23.14 9.79 15.90
N ASN A 816 22.08 10.60 15.85
CA ASN A 816 21.39 11.12 17.03
C ASN A 816 19.89 10.96 16.84
N PRO A 817 19.18 10.19 17.67
CA PRO A 817 17.80 9.76 17.38
C PRO A 817 16.77 10.90 17.34
N ASN A 818 16.95 11.98 18.12
CA ASN A 818 16.06 13.14 18.12
C ASN A 818 16.39 14.18 17.02
N ASP A 819 17.45 13.97 16.23
CA ASP A 819 17.80 14.89 15.15
C ASP A 819 17.05 14.55 13.86
N GLN A 820 16.58 15.59 13.17
CA GLN A 820 15.96 15.45 11.85
C GLN A 820 17.03 15.29 10.76
N GLU A 821 17.76 14.18 10.77
CA GLU A 821 18.76 13.85 9.77
C GLU A 821 18.13 13.21 8.54
N THR A 822 18.51 13.70 7.35
CA THR A 822 18.07 13.06 6.09
C THR A 822 19.05 11.96 5.68
N GLY A 823 18.51 10.79 5.35
CA GLY A 823 19.24 9.72 4.66
C GLY A 823 18.58 9.40 3.32
N VAL A 824 19.14 8.49 2.56
CA VAL A 824 18.45 7.88 1.41
C VAL A 824 17.19 7.20 1.92
N SER A 825 16.07 7.34 1.20
CA SER A 825 14.82 6.66 1.56
C SER A 825 14.99 5.14 1.52
N ALA A 826 14.49 4.45 2.55
CA ALA A 826 14.48 2.99 2.58
C ALA A 826 13.64 2.37 1.43
N TYR A 827 12.75 3.14 0.85
CA TYR A 827 11.89 2.74 -0.27
C TYR A 827 12.48 3.08 -1.64
N GLN A 828 13.69 3.66 -1.73
CA GLN A 828 14.30 4.02 -2.98
C GLN A 828 14.75 2.79 -3.77
N ILE A 829 14.36 2.71 -5.03
CA ILE A 829 15.03 1.92 -6.07
C ILE A 829 15.66 2.93 -7.03
N GLU A 830 16.99 3.03 -7.02
CA GLU A 830 17.68 4.08 -7.78
C GLU A 830 17.53 3.89 -9.29
N ASN A 831 17.73 2.66 -9.78
CA ASN A 831 17.61 2.33 -11.20
C ASN A 831 16.67 1.13 -11.38
N ALA A 832 15.57 1.34 -12.11
CA ALA A 832 14.61 0.32 -12.45
C ALA A 832 14.37 0.26 -13.97
N PHE A 833 14.40 -0.96 -14.53
CA PHE A 833 14.01 -1.27 -15.89
C PHE A 833 12.82 -2.22 -15.88
N THR A 834 11.85 -1.97 -16.72
CA THR A 834 10.76 -2.91 -16.97
C THR A 834 10.57 -3.12 -18.47
N PHE A 835 10.20 -4.33 -18.83
CA PHE A 835 9.82 -4.70 -20.18
C PHE A 835 8.59 -5.59 -20.14
N LEU A 836 7.57 -5.23 -20.89
CA LEU A 836 6.33 -5.98 -21.08
C LEU A 836 6.18 -6.34 -22.56
N MET A 837 5.84 -7.59 -22.86
CA MET A 837 5.47 -8.05 -24.18
C MET A 837 4.22 -8.90 -24.09
N ASN A 838 3.20 -8.57 -24.90
CA ASN A 838 2.07 -9.42 -25.21
C ASN A 838 2.10 -9.76 -26.70
N TYR A 839 2.05 -11.03 -27.03
CA TYR A 839 2.02 -11.54 -28.39
C TYR A 839 0.81 -12.43 -28.61
N ASN A 840 0.01 -12.14 -29.60
CA ASN A 840 -1.23 -12.83 -29.94
C ASN A 840 -1.13 -13.39 -31.36
N ASN A 841 -1.35 -14.70 -31.54
CA ASN A 841 -1.39 -15.31 -32.87
C ASN A 841 -2.17 -16.62 -32.87
N ASN A 842 -2.75 -16.97 -34.00
CA ASN A 842 -3.48 -18.21 -34.19
C ASN A 842 -2.51 -19.31 -34.73
N PHE A 843 -1.77 -19.99 -33.81
CA PHE A 843 -0.85 -21.05 -34.17
C PHE A 843 -1.57 -22.38 -34.47
N PHE A 844 -2.76 -22.59 -33.92
CA PHE A 844 -3.50 -23.84 -34.01
C PHE A 844 -4.87 -23.63 -34.66
N GLY A 845 -4.91 -23.26 -35.93
CA GLY A 845 -6.14 -22.98 -36.67
C GLY A 845 -6.74 -21.63 -36.28
N ASP A 846 -8.02 -21.62 -35.90
CA ASP A 846 -8.74 -20.39 -35.51
C ASP A 846 -8.65 -20.08 -34.00
N THR A 847 -7.85 -20.84 -33.25
CA THR A 847 -7.68 -20.66 -31.81
C THR A 847 -6.47 -19.78 -31.48
N MET A 848 -6.67 -18.80 -30.62
CA MET A 848 -5.64 -17.83 -30.28
C MET A 848 -4.66 -18.39 -29.26
N THR A 849 -3.38 -18.21 -29.52
CA THR A 849 -2.32 -18.36 -28.52
C THR A 849 -1.87 -16.97 -28.10
N ASN A 850 -1.85 -16.74 -26.79
CA ASN A 850 -1.37 -15.52 -26.19
C ASN A 850 -0.11 -15.80 -25.38
N ILE A 851 0.95 -15.00 -25.54
CA ILE A 851 2.21 -15.10 -24.80
C ILE A 851 2.47 -13.75 -24.14
N GLY A 852 2.40 -13.71 -22.81
CA GLY A 852 2.77 -12.58 -21.96
C GLY A 852 4.16 -12.79 -21.35
N LEU A 853 5.04 -11.81 -21.47
CA LEU A 853 6.38 -11.81 -20.88
C LEU A 853 6.60 -10.49 -20.15
N VAL A 854 7.05 -10.57 -18.90
CA VAL A 854 7.48 -9.43 -18.11
C VAL A 854 8.92 -9.64 -17.66
N TRP A 855 9.74 -8.61 -17.83
CA TRP A 855 11.09 -8.55 -17.28
C TRP A 855 11.22 -7.32 -16.40
N ILE A 856 11.73 -7.54 -15.19
CA ILE A 856 12.03 -6.50 -14.21
C ILE A 856 13.50 -6.62 -13.85
N SER A 857 14.24 -5.51 -13.96
CA SER A 857 15.62 -5.42 -13.52
C SER A 857 15.78 -4.13 -12.73
N GLN A 858 16.06 -4.26 -11.43
CA GLN A 858 16.15 -3.12 -10.53
C GLN A 858 17.31 -3.23 -9.56
N ASP A 859 17.82 -2.08 -9.12
CA ASP A 859 18.82 -2.04 -8.05
C ASP A 859 18.22 -2.66 -6.78
N GLY A 860 19.07 -3.25 -5.93
CA GLY A 860 18.64 -3.77 -4.65
C GLY A 860 18.20 -2.67 -3.70
N GLU A 861 17.50 -3.06 -2.66
CA GLU A 861 17.01 -2.16 -1.61
C GLU A 861 18.17 -1.45 -0.89
N PRO A 862 17.99 -0.18 -0.48
CA PRO A 862 18.98 0.52 0.34
C PRO A 862 19.18 -0.16 1.69
N LEU A 863 20.39 -0.14 2.20
CA LEU A 863 20.73 -0.66 3.52
C LEU A 863 21.74 0.23 4.24
N SER A 864 21.73 0.15 5.57
CA SER A 864 22.67 0.77 6.49
C SER A 864 23.57 -0.28 7.14
N TYR A 865 24.75 0.10 7.59
CA TYR A 865 25.57 -0.69 8.48
C TYR A 865 25.61 -0.05 9.87
N ASN A 866 25.32 -0.85 10.90
CA ASN A 866 25.18 -0.41 12.28
C ASN A 866 26.08 -1.18 13.23
N TYR A 867 26.21 -0.64 14.44
CA TYR A 867 26.61 -1.43 15.62
C TYR A 867 25.40 -2.21 16.15
N SER A 868 25.65 -3.36 16.79
CA SER A 868 24.59 -4.18 17.39
C SER A 868 24.27 -3.77 18.83
N ASN A 869 25.24 -3.18 19.52
CA ASN A 869 25.03 -2.69 20.86
C ASN A 869 24.61 -1.22 20.85
N ASP A 870 24.10 -0.75 21.99
CA ASP A 870 23.84 0.66 22.23
C ASP A 870 25.19 1.38 22.39
N VAL A 871 25.60 2.13 21.38
CA VAL A 871 26.90 2.82 21.35
C VAL A 871 26.83 4.16 22.06
N ASN A 872 25.71 4.83 21.95
CA ASN A 872 25.54 6.20 22.43
C ASN A 872 24.90 6.28 23.83
N GLY A 873 24.34 5.19 24.35
CA GLY A 873 23.70 5.12 25.66
C GLY A 873 22.28 5.70 25.68
N ASP A 874 21.59 5.72 24.55
CA ASP A 874 20.20 6.19 24.46
C ASP A 874 19.16 5.10 24.80
N GLY A 875 19.63 3.90 25.16
CA GLY A 875 18.81 2.75 25.53
C GLY A 875 18.41 1.86 24.38
N ILE A 876 18.83 2.18 23.13
CA ILE A 876 18.45 1.45 21.93
C ILE A 876 19.64 0.71 21.34
N ARG A 877 19.42 -0.53 20.95
CA ARG A 877 20.39 -1.35 20.20
C ARG A 877 20.06 -1.33 18.72
N ASP A 878 21.03 -1.72 17.90
CA ASP A 878 20.85 -2.00 16.47
C ASP A 878 20.53 -0.78 15.57
N ASN A 879 20.53 0.45 16.14
CA ASN A 879 20.20 1.68 15.39
C ASN A 879 21.39 2.64 15.20
N ASP A 880 22.51 2.42 15.89
CA ASP A 880 23.69 3.28 15.82
C ASP A 880 24.49 3.05 14.54
N LEU A 881 24.49 4.04 13.63
CA LEU A 881 25.24 3.97 12.36
C LEU A 881 26.73 3.74 12.59
N PHE A 882 27.32 2.85 11.79
CA PHE A 882 28.70 2.43 11.94
C PHE A 882 29.69 3.56 11.60
N TYR A 883 30.60 3.89 12.55
CA TYR A 883 31.77 4.72 12.27
C TYR A 883 32.85 3.86 11.63
N VAL A 884 33.37 4.28 10.47
CA VAL A 884 34.42 3.57 9.75
C VAL A 884 35.77 4.11 10.16
N PRO A 885 36.52 3.46 11.08
CA PRO A 885 37.75 4.02 11.58
C PRO A 885 38.87 4.01 10.54
N ASN A 886 39.79 4.98 10.62
CA ASN A 886 41.02 4.95 9.83
C ASN A 886 41.93 3.84 10.33
N VAL A 887 42.87 3.40 9.48
CA VAL A 887 43.91 2.44 9.89
C VAL A 887 44.71 3.00 11.05
N GLY A 888 44.72 2.29 12.19
CA GLY A 888 45.39 2.70 13.43
C GLY A 888 44.50 3.47 14.43
N GLU A 889 43.27 3.78 14.10
CA GLU A 889 42.26 4.35 15.03
C GLU A 889 41.45 3.28 15.78
N TYR A 890 41.68 2.00 15.51
CA TYR A 890 40.96 0.91 16.14
C TYR A 890 41.85 -0.25 16.55
N VAL A 891 41.34 -1.06 17.44
CA VAL A 891 41.86 -2.39 17.81
C VAL A 891 40.64 -3.34 17.76
N LEU A 892 40.86 -4.56 17.32
CA LEU A 892 39.79 -5.55 17.35
C LEU A 892 39.85 -6.33 18.67
N SER A 893 38.68 -6.64 19.25
CA SER A 893 38.56 -7.47 20.45
C SER A 893 39.15 -8.86 20.19
N ASN A 894 38.97 -9.39 18.95
CA ASN A 894 39.66 -10.56 18.47
C ASN A 894 40.68 -10.15 17.34
N PRO A 895 42.00 -10.10 17.60
CA PRO A 895 42.98 -9.71 16.58
C PRO A 895 43.07 -10.63 15.35
N GLU A 896 42.54 -11.88 15.42
CA GLU A 896 42.56 -12.82 14.30
C GLU A 896 41.62 -12.35 13.18
N ASP A 897 40.59 -11.53 13.49
CA ASP A 897 39.60 -11.03 12.53
C ASP A 897 40.07 -9.81 11.74
N ALA A 898 41.29 -9.29 11.99
CA ALA A 898 41.79 -8.08 11.33
C ALA A 898 41.76 -8.15 9.79
N THR A 899 42.08 -9.31 9.21
CA THR A 899 42.05 -9.49 7.76
C THR A 899 40.60 -9.57 7.23
N ALA A 900 39.70 -10.22 7.94
CA ALA A 900 38.29 -10.34 7.59
C ALA A 900 37.63 -8.95 7.67
N PHE A 901 37.86 -8.20 8.71
CA PHE A 901 37.35 -6.84 8.89
C PHE A 901 37.79 -5.89 7.76
N GLU A 902 39.08 -5.83 7.44
CA GLU A 902 39.58 -4.97 6.36
C GLU A 902 39.02 -5.39 4.98
N ASN A 903 38.91 -6.71 4.72
CA ASN A 903 38.31 -7.23 3.51
C ASN A 903 36.81 -6.86 3.44
N PHE A 904 36.10 -6.97 4.54
CA PHE A 904 34.69 -6.57 4.61
C PHE A 904 34.53 -5.10 4.31
N LEU A 905 35.31 -4.18 4.93
CA LEU A 905 35.23 -2.75 4.65
C LEU A 905 35.49 -2.44 3.17
N ALA A 906 36.46 -3.13 2.56
CA ALA A 906 36.79 -2.93 1.14
C ALA A 906 35.69 -3.43 0.20
N ASN A 907 35.06 -4.59 0.50
CA ASN A 907 34.07 -5.23 -0.38
C ASN A 907 32.66 -4.64 -0.21
N SER A 908 32.29 -4.18 0.99
CA SER A 908 31.01 -3.56 1.27
C SER A 908 30.89 -2.11 0.77
N GLY A 909 32.02 -1.47 0.41
CA GLY A 909 32.06 -0.06 0.06
C GLY A 909 32.22 0.88 1.26
N LEU A 910 32.27 0.37 2.49
CA LEU A 910 32.52 1.15 3.70
C LEU A 910 33.87 1.86 3.68
N ASP A 911 34.88 1.32 3.00
CA ASP A 911 36.21 1.93 2.88
C ASP A 911 36.20 3.38 2.34
N ALA A 912 35.17 3.75 1.56
CA ALA A 912 34.97 5.12 1.09
C ALA A 912 34.58 6.12 2.21
N TYR A 913 34.26 5.62 3.39
CA TYR A 913 33.81 6.40 4.53
C TYR A 913 34.82 6.43 5.69
N ARG A 914 36.08 6.05 5.46
CA ARG A 914 37.14 6.10 6.48
C ARG A 914 37.20 7.44 7.22
N GLY A 915 37.25 7.41 8.55
CA GLY A 915 37.27 8.56 9.45
C GLY A 915 35.92 9.28 9.61
N ARG A 916 34.80 8.64 9.27
CA ARG A 916 33.46 9.21 9.43
C ARG A 916 32.37 8.10 9.57
N ILE A 917 31.24 8.49 10.09
CA ILE A 917 30.06 7.62 10.17
C ILE A 917 29.52 7.37 8.75
N ALA A 918 29.21 6.11 8.43
CA ALA A 918 28.59 5.74 7.18
C ALA A 918 27.14 6.28 7.13
N PRO A 919 26.70 6.96 6.04
CA PRO A 919 25.37 7.53 5.99
C PRO A 919 24.27 6.45 5.94
N ARG A 920 23.12 6.79 6.49
CA ARG A 920 21.92 5.92 6.45
C ARG A 920 21.54 5.57 5.01
N ASN A 921 21.33 4.26 4.76
CA ASN A 921 20.86 3.72 3.48
C ASN A 921 21.77 4.05 2.27
N ALA A 922 23.07 4.25 2.54
CA ALA A 922 24.05 4.57 1.50
C ALA A 922 24.49 3.35 0.68
N PHE A 923 24.17 2.14 1.12
CA PHE A 923 24.54 0.87 0.51
C PHE A 923 23.32 0.20 -0.12
N LYS A 924 23.51 -0.85 -0.89
CA LYS A 924 22.44 -1.54 -1.62
C LYS A 924 22.59 -3.05 -1.54
N ALA A 925 21.47 -3.72 -1.41
CA ALA A 925 21.38 -5.15 -1.65
C ALA A 925 21.73 -5.50 -3.12
N PRO A 926 22.02 -6.77 -3.45
CA PRO A 926 22.26 -7.20 -4.81
C PRO A 926 21.11 -6.87 -5.78
N ARG A 927 21.45 -6.60 -7.04
CA ARG A 927 20.49 -6.25 -8.09
C ARG A 927 19.53 -7.40 -8.39
N LEU A 928 18.23 -7.10 -8.43
CA LEU A 928 17.17 -8.02 -8.81
C LEU A 928 17.00 -8.10 -10.32
N ASN A 929 16.83 -9.33 -10.87
CA ASN A 929 16.47 -9.59 -12.27
C ASN A 929 15.45 -10.71 -12.35
N LEU A 930 14.21 -10.40 -12.69
CA LEU A 930 13.11 -11.35 -12.78
C LEU A 930 12.54 -11.42 -14.21
N TRP A 931 12.22 -12.63 -14.64
CA TRP A 931 11.50 -12.90 -15.86
C TRP A 931 10.27 -13.73 -15.55
N ASP A 932 9.09 -13.24 -15.91
CA ASP A 932 7.83 -13.93 -15.72
C ASP A 932 7.16 -14.19 -17.07
N LEU A 933 6.62 -15.38 -17.25
CA LEU A 933 6.04 -15.84 -18.50
C LEU A 933 4.64 -16.39 -18.29
N LYS A 934 3.70 -16.00 -19.15
CA LYS A 934 2.37 -16.62 -19.25
C LYS A 934 2.11 -17.06 -20.67
N ILE A 935 1.67 -18.29 -20.87
CA ILE A 935 1.22 -18.81 -22.14
C ILE A 935 -0.22 -19.25 -22.00
N ARG A 936 -1.13 -18.65 -22.76
CA ARG A 936 -2.54 -19.03 -22.80
C ARG A 936 -2.90 -19.54 -24.19
N GLN A 937 -3.54 -20.69 -24.26
CA GLN A 937 -4.03 -21.30 -25.48
C GLN A 937 -5.54 -21.46 -25.44
N GLU A 938 -6.23 -20.83 -26.37
CA GLU A 938 -7.66 -21.08 -26.58
C GLU A 938 -7.88 -22.50 -27.10
N LEU A 939 -8.93 -23.13 -26.61
CA LEU A 939 -9.39 -24.44 -27.08
C LEU A 939 -10.47 -24.26 -28.15
N PRO A 940 -10.71 -25.27 -29.01
CA PRO A 940 -11.80 -25.21 -29.97
C PRO A 940 -13.14 -24.90 -29.29
N SER A 941 -13.96 -24.02 -29.89
CA SER A 941 -15.21 -23.54 -29.33
C SER A 941 -16.18 -24.67 -28.95
N PHE A 942 -16.78 -24.60 -27.75
CA PHE A 942 -17.81 -25.50 -27.26
C PHE A 942 -19.24 -24.99 -27.55
N GLY A 943 -19.44 -24.18 -28.57
CA GLY A 943 -20.74 -23.76 -29.07
C GLY A 943 -21.36 -22.54 -28.39
N PHE A 944 -21.20 -22.33 -27.08
CA PHE A 944 -21.76 -21.21 -26.32
C PHE A 944 -20.69 -20.40 -25.53
N GLY A 945 -19.42 -20.77 -25.66
CA GLY A 945 -18.36 -20.10 -24.95
C GLY A 945 -16.97 -20.46 -25.48
N ARG A 946 -15.97 -19.79 -24.94
CA ARG A 946 -14.55 -19.98 -25.24
C ARG A 946 -13.84 -20.54 -24.00
N ALA A 947 -13.12 -21.63 -24.17
CA ALA A 947 -12.27 -22.20 -23.13
C ALA A 947 -10.81 -21.93 -23.44
N SER A 948 -9.99 -21.76 -22.45
CA SER A 948 -8.54 -21.67 -22.59
C SER A 948 -7.81 -22.36 -21.44
N LEU A 949 -6.64 -22.90 -21.75
CA LEU A 949 -5.69 -23.37 -20.77
C LEU A 949 -4.53 -22.38 -20.72
N PHE A 950 -3.95 -22.18 -19.54
CA PHE A 950 -2.77 -21.36 -19.42
C PHE A 950 -1.75 -21.92 -18.42
N LEU A 951 -0.50 -21.58 -18.66
CA LEU A 951 0.64 -21.83 -17.79
C LEU A 951 1.27 -20.48 -17.45
N THR A 952 1.44 -20.20 -16.17
CA THR A 952 2.18 -19.05 -15.69
C THR A 952 3.45 -19.54 -14.98
N ILE A 953 4.59 -18.95 -15.31
CA ILE A 953 5.89 -19.22 -14.67
C ILE A 953 6.42 -17.89 -14.14
N ARG A 954 6.57 -17.79 -12.85
CA ARG A 954 7.25 -16.69 -12.16
C ARG A 954 8.73 -17.05 -12.02
N ASN A 955 9.60 -16.05 -12.15
CA ASN A 955 11.04 -16.21 -12.05
C ASN A 955 11.62 -17.29 -12.98
N LEU A 956 11.27 -17.21 -14.28
CA LEU A 956 11.76 -18.11 -15.33
C LEU A 956 13.31 -18.18 -15.36
N GLY A 957 14.01 -17.12 -14.97
CA GLY A 957 15.46 -17.08 -14.86
C GLY A 957 15.98 -18.15 -13.91
N ASN A 958 15.39 -18.28 -12.74
CA ASN A 958 15.76 -19.28 -11.73
C ASN A 958 15.44 -20.71 -12.18
N LEU A 959 14.39 -20.93 -12.98
CA LEU A 959 14.13 -22.22 -13.60
C LEU A 959 15.29 -22.67 -14.53
N LEU A 960 15.89 -21.71 -15.24
CA LEU A 960 16.99 -21.97 -16.16
C LEU A 960 18.34 -22.11 -15.44
N ASN A 961 18.56 -21.32 -14.39
CA ASN A 961 19.78 -21.34 -13.56
C ASN A 961 19.42 -20.89 -12.13
N SER A 962 19.72 -21.73 -11.14
CA SER A 962 19.43 -21.52 -9.71
C SER A 962 20.02 -20.23 -9.11
N ASP A 963 21.05 -19.66 -9.72
CA ASP A 963 21.71 -18.45 -9.26
C ASP A 963 21.07 -17.18 -9.83
N TRP A 964 20.16 -17.32 -10.79
CA TRP A 964 19.46 -16.19 -11.39
C TRP A 964 18.15 -15.89 -10.66
N GLY A 965 17.73 -14.65 -10.71
CA GLY A 965 16.47 -14.22 -10.09
C GLY A 965 16.44 -14.34 -8.57
N THR A 966 17.60 -14.32 -7.92
CA THR A 966 17.70 -14.30 -6.46
C THR A 966 17.24 -12.96 -5.90
N VAL A 967 16.46 -13.02 -4.83
CA VAL A 967 15.90 -11.87 -4.13
C VAL A 967 16.62 -11.73 -2.78
N TYR A 968 17.13 -10.54 -2.52
CA TYR A 968 17.74 -10.19 -1.25
C TYR A 968 17.00 -9.01 -0.64
N THR A 969 16.73 -9.07 0.65
CA THR A 969 16.16 -7.98 1.42
C THR A 969 17.07 -7.66 2.59
N GLY A 970 17.17 -6.39 2.95
CA GLY A 970 17.79 -5.93 4.18
C GLY A 970 16.72 -5.63 5.24
N SER A 971 17.10 -5.63 6.51
CA SER A 971 16.26 -5.07 7.57
C SER A 971 16.14 -3.56 7.41
N PHE A 972 14.99 -2.98 7.77
CA PHE A 972 14.84 -1.52 7.89
C PHE A 972 15.78 -0.94 8.96
N ASP A 973 16.12 -1.74 9.96
CA ASP A 973 16.99 -1.39 11.09
C ASP A 973 18.45 -1.40 10.67
N GLY A 974 18.79 -1.93 9.47
CA GLY A 974 20.15 -2.02 8.96
C GLY A 974 20.79 -3.38 9.18
N VAL A 975 22.08 -3.45 8.87
CA VAL A 975 22.93 -4.65 9.00
C VAL A 975 23.92 -4.44 10.12
N ASN A 976 23.82 -5.24 11.16
CA ASN A 976 24.72 -5.19 12.31
C ASN A 976 26.04 -5.89 11.98
N ILE A 977 27.17 -5.17 12.11
CA ILE A 977 28.46 -5.67 11.68
C ILE A 977 29.48 -5.76 12.83
N ALA A 978 29.25 -5.06 13.94
CA ALA A 978 30.18 -5.02 15.05
C ALA A 978 29.50 -4.54 16.33
N ASP A 979 30.12 -4.83 17.46
CA ASP A 979 29.90 -4.15 18.74
C ASP A 979 31.04 -3.14 19.00
N LEU A 980 30.74 -2.06 19.67
CA LEU A 980 31.73 -1.14 20.20
C LEU A 980 31.92 -1.39 21.70
N ASP A 981 33.08 -1.98 22.10
CA ASP A 981 33.38 -2.30 23.49
C ASP A 981 33.96 -1.13 24.28
N GLY A 982 34.09 0.06 23.64
CA GLY A 982 34.65 1.28 24.24
C GLY A 982 35.89 1.75 23.54
N PHE A 983 36.78 2.45 24.33
CA PHE A 983 38.01 3.03 23.81
C PHE A 983 39.19 2.63 24.70
N ASP A 984 40.35 2.37 24.07
CA ASP A 984 41.57 2.06 24.80
C ASP A 984 42.26 3.33 25.38
N ASP A 985 43.34 3.14 26.12
CA ASP A 985 44.14 4.23 26.75
C ASP A 985 44.70 5.25 25.72
N GLN A 986 44.69 4.92 24.42
CA GLN A 986 45.14 5.78 23.33
C GLN A 986 43.94 6.44 22.61
N GLY A 987 42.71 6.18 23.04
CA GLY A 987 41.48 6.67 22.44
C GLY A 987 41.09 5.95 21.15
N ARG A 988 41.61 4.74 20.90
CA ARG A 988 41.25 3.93 19.74
C ARG A 988 39.97 3.14 20.03
N TYR A 989 39.16 2.97 19.02
CA TYR A 989 37.93 2.17 19.10
C TYR A 989 38.26 0.70 19.35
N ILE A 990 37.64 0.07 20.35
CA ILE A 990 37.70 -1.37 20.59
C ILE A 990 36.48 -1.97 19.91
N ILE A 991 36.71 -2.65 18.80
CA ILE A 991 35.63 -3.18 17.94
C ILE A 991 35.60 -4.72 18.04
N ASP A 992 34.48 -5.25 18.42
CA ASP A 992 34.19 -6.68 18.28
C ASP A 992 33.48 -6.91 16.94
N PHE A 993 34.23 -7.35 15.94
CA PHE A 993 33.72 -7.56 14.58
C PHE A 993 33.00 -8.91 14.50
N ARG A 994 31.79 -8.88 14.07
CA ARG A 994 30.99 -10.07 13.81
C ARG A 994 31.36 -10.65 12.45
N ALA A 995 32.06 -11.82 12.45
CA ALA A 995 32.54 -12.45 11.23
C ALA A 995 31.37 -13.01 10.38
N ASP A 996 31.59 -13.03 9.08
CA ASP A 996 30.81 -13.45 7.90
C ASP A 996 29.44 -14.17 8.05
N GLU A 997 29.21 -14.98 9.07
CA GLU A 997 27.95 -15.73 9.20
C GLU A 997 26.78 -14.85 9.63
N GLU A 998 26.97 -13.91 10.57
CA GLU A 998 25.88 -13.02 11.05
C GLU A 998 25.61 -11.85 10.08
N VAL A 999 26.63 -11.36 9.38
CA VAL A 999 26.46 -10.30 8.38
C VAL A 999 25.67 -10.80 7.16
N ASN A 1000 25.89 -12.06 6.78
CA ASN A 1000 25.14 -12.70 5.69
C ASN A 1000 23.70 -13.04 6.09
N ASP A 1001 23.41 -13.28 7.37
CA ASP A 1001 22.06 -13.55 7.86
C ASP A 1001 21.17 -12.31 7.87
N ASN A 1002 21.74 -11.12 8.10
CA ASN A 1002 21.03 -9.83 8.02
C ASN A 1002 20.76 -9.36 6.58
N LEU A 1003 21.50 -9.88 5.58
CA LEU A 1003 21.23 -9.74 4.17
C LEU A 1003 20.57 -11.03 3.67
N SER A 1004 19.36 -11.29 4.15
CA SER A 1004 18.71 -12.57 3.92
C SER A 1004 18.30 -12.75 2.45
N ARG A 1005 18.77 -13.85 1.86
CA ARG A 1005 18.16 -14.35 0.64
C ARG A 1005 16.74 -14.78 0.96
N ARG A 1006 15.74 -14.09 0.39
CA ARG A 1006 14.34 -14.53 0.46
C ARG A 1006 14.20 -15.84 -0.33
N PHE A 1007 14.25 -16.97 0.38
CA PHE A 1007 14.31 -18.28 -0.26
C PHE A 1007 13.08 -18.52 -1.16
N VAL A 1008 11.87 -18.36 -0.63
CA VAL A 1008 10.63 -18.57 -1.38
C VAL A 1008 10.50 -17.64 -2.59
N SER A 1009 10.80 -16.34 -2.43
CA SER A 1009 10.73 -15.37 -3.51
C SER A 1009 11.81 -15.55 -4.59
N SER A 1010 12.92 -16.19 -4.25
CA SER A 1010 14.02 -16.50 -5.16
C SER A 1010 13.76 -17.73 -6.02
N GLN A 1011 12.87 -18.62 -5.62
CA GLN A 1011 12.55 -19.83 -6.38
C GLN A 1011 11.61 -19.52 -7.55
N TRP A 1012 11.78 -20.26 -8.67
CA TRP A 1012 10.76 -20.25 -9.71
C TRP A 1012 9.51 -20.96 -9.22
N GLN A 1013 8.36 -20.48 -9.64
CA GLN A 1013 7.07 -21.11 -9.37
C GLN A 1013 6.25 -21.15 -10.66
N ALA A 1014 5.59 -22.28 -10.91
CA ALA A 1014 4.64 -22.37 -12.00
C ALA A 1014 3.22 -22.64 -11.48
N GLN A 1015 2.26 -22.30 -12.29
CA GLN A 1015 0.85 -22.51 -12.01
C GLN A 1015 0.12 -22.83 -13.30
N VAL A 1016 -0.74 -23.82 -13.28
CA VAL A 1016 -1.61 -24.16 -14.41
C VAL A 1016 -3.01 -23.62 -14.14
N GLY A 1017 -3.69 -23.22 -15.21
CA GLY A 1017 -5.06 -22.72 -15.04
C GLY A 1017 -5.96 -23.01 -16.24
N PHE A 1018 -7.25 -22.96 -15.96
CA PHE A 1018 -8.33 -23.10 -16.91
C PHE A 1018 -9.26 -21.91 -16.82
N ARG A 1019 -9.63 -21.34 -17.96
CA ARG A 1019 -10.60 -20.25 -18.05
C ARG A 1019 -11.68 -20.60 -19.07
N PHE A 1020 -12.92 -20.34 -18.71
CA PHE A 1020 -14.08 -20.48 -19.59
C PHE A 1020 -14.88 -19.18 -19.58
N GLU A 1021 -15.22 -18.67 -20.76
CA GLU A 1021 -15.99 -17.43 -20.96
C GLU A 1021 -17.20 -17.71 -21.85
N TRP A 1022 -18.37 -17.17 -21.50
CA TRP A 1022 -19.61 -17.31 -22.25
C TRP A 1022 -20.40 -16.01 -22.37
#